data_86ff1742621803e64d1cb3e9c40aa60f
#
_entry.id   86ff1742621803e64d1cb3e9c40aa60f
#
_cell.length_a   1.000
_cell.length_b   1.000
_cell.length_c   1.000
_cell.angle_alpha   90.00
_cell.angle_beta   90.00
_cell.angle_gamma   90.00
#
_symmetry.space_group_name_H-M   'P 1'
#
loop_
_entity.id
_entity.type
_entity.pdbx_description
1 polymer ?
#
loop_
_entity_poly.entity_id
_entity_poly.type
_entity_poly.pdbx_seq_one_letter_code
_entity_poly.pdbx_strand_id
1 'polypeptide(L)'
;MSVSKARLANASPAAATAKKTRRPSARDTAGQSARESLKRSPAPPFDVVESKIHVPSLRSGTVSRTALVNRLRATAEPITILTAPAGYGKTTVLAQWAVRDSRPFAWISLDERDNDPIVLLRHVALALHGIEPLVPSALDTLAAPGASIWTSAVPRLGSALAEFNQPVVLVLDDTHLLRSREAFDAVLTIAQHGPEGSLLVLSGRASPKLPVAALRGRGQLSEIGVDRLALSPNEAQLLLRATSADLSLATVSGLVDRCEGWPAALYLAALALREEHDREQDVEAAIQFSGDDRHMADYLRSEYLAQLRPGALRFLRRTSVLERMCGSLCDAVLDDEGSARELEKIERSNLFLVPLDHQREWHRYHHLFRDLLQRELAEREPQLVPILHRRAADWYELHGDPESALEHALAAGDLDRVASIVTEIALPTYYGGRIASVERWLSHFEQEGLLERYPGVALQGGWVHAIGGRAADAQRWLDAAERGTFKGTLLDGCTTLRPWIAVLRAALCRDGVYQMLADAESGLAGLPPDSLLRPTALLLLGSAHVLLGEDERGDAFLRSAAAEADRLGATDTRMVAISERSLIASAHDDPAAGQTLALQAQELVDHAHVDQYVTSAIALAVAARAALRHGRWDQARAHLAEAERVRPLLGQALFPWLTLQAQLELARAYLALGDPRAHTLVTEIRDVLDEHPHLGVLADQADELEADLRGMPEHGNGAAAGLTGAELRLLPLLSTHLSFREIGEELFVSRNTIKTQAISVYRKLGVSSRSDAIDRAALLGLVDTTRRPV
;
A
#
# COMPACT_ATOMS: atom_id res chain seq x y z
N MET A 1 -36.10 54.58 21.40
CA MET A 1 -35.95 55.99 21.91
C MET A 1 -34.45 56.22 21.94
N SER A 2 -33.94 56.88 21.00
CA SER A 2 -33.55 58.30 20.94
C SER A 2 -32.11 58.47 21.40
N VAL A 3 -31.16 58.62 20.49
CA VAL A 3 -30.54 59.90 20.00
C VAL A 3 -29.37 60.31 20.89
N SER A 4 -28.15 60.53 20.50
CA SER A 4 -27.53 61.19 19.32
C SER A 4 -26.32 62.02 19.78
N LYS A 5 -25.29 62.11 18.92
CA LYS A 5 -24.35 63.22 18.68
C LYS A 5 -23.12 63.35 19.63
N ALA A 6 -21.90 63.16 19.13
CA ALA A 6 -21.09 63.97 18.19
C ALA A 6 -20.42 65.21 18.81
N ARG A 7 -19.08 65.29 18.69
CA ARG A 7 -18.19 66.36 18.17
C ARG A 7 -16.74 66.16 18.60
N LEU A 8 -15.83 65.94 17.68
CA LEU A 8 -14.94 66.94 16.99
C LEU A 8 -14.02 67.73 17.98
N ALA A 9 -12.73 67.67 17.95
CA ALA A 9 -11.71 68.07 16.99
C ALA A 9 -10.45 68.47 17.74
N ASN A 10 -9.30 68.21 17.24
CA ASN A 10 -8.13 69.01 16.88
C ASN A 10 -6.82 68.25 17.17
N ALA A 11 -6.10 67.83 16.19
CA ALA A 11 -5.06 68.48 15.43
C ALA A 11 -3.71 68.53 16.12
N SER A 12 -2.84 67.57 15.71
CA SER A 12 -1.50 67.68 15.09
C SER A 12 -0.34 68.36 15.84
N PRO A 13 0.98 68.15 15.52
CA PRO A 13 1.62 67.13 14.69
C PRO A 13 2.98 66.57 15.23
N ALA A 14 3.50 65.62 14.50
CA ALA A 14 4.89 65.31 14.22
C ALA A 14 5.72 64.47 15.19
N ALA A 15 6.07 63.28 14.71
CA ALA A 15 7.43 62.88 14.47
C ALA A 15 7.46 61.57 13.64
N ALA A 16 7.91 61.68 12.39
CA ALA A 16 8.18 60.59 11.49
C ALA A 16 9.39 59.80 11.95
N THR A 17 9.20 58.54 12.34
CA THR A 17 10.28 57.53 12.38
C THR A 17 10.00 56.47 11.31
N ALA A 18 10.81 56.54 10.25
CA ALA A 18 10.80 55.62 9.14
C ALA A 18 11.14 54.20 9.61
N LYS A 19 10.13 53.32 9.68
CA LYS A 19 10.35 51.86 9.72
C LYS A 19 10.81 51.43 8.32
N LYS A 20 12.10 51.10 8.19
CA LYS A 20 12.62 50.36 7.04
C LYS A 20 11.88 49.01 6.98
N THR A 21 10.93 48.87 6.09
CA THR A 21 10.38 47.60 5.67
C THR A 21 11.48 46.79 4.98
N ARG A 22 11.99 45.78 5.64
CA ARG A 22 12.84 44.76 5.02
C ARG A 22 11.99 44.08 3.93
N ARG A 23 12.42 44.17 2.68
CA ARG A 23 11.91 43.32 1.60
C ARG A 23 12.13 41.84 2.01
N PRO A 24 11.13 40.95 1.91
CA PRO A 24 11.34 39.55 2.14
C PRO A 24 12.38 39.00 1.16
N SER A 25 13.24 38.12 1.65
CA SER A 25 14.27 37.49 0.83
C SER A 25 13.61 36.58 -0.22
N ALA A 26 14.29 36.38 -1.35
CA ALA A 26 13.79 35.50 -2.41
C ALA A 26 13.48 34.06 -1.93
N ARG A 27 13.96 33.64 -0.75
CA ARG A 27 13.64 32.36 -0.10
C ARG A 27 12.25 32.35 0.55
N ASP A 28 11.77 33.48 1.09
CA ASP A 28 10.45 33.58 1.71
C ASP A 28 9.33 33.53 0.65
N THR A 29 9.61 34.12 -0.54
CA THR A 29 8.68 34.07 -1.68
C THR A 29 8.57 32.68 -2.34
N ALA A 30 9.66 31.91 -2.40
CA ALA A 30 9.65 30.55 -2.93
C ALA A 30 8.87 29.59 -2.00
N GLY A 31 9.03 29.72 -0.69
CA GLY A 31 8.29 28.93 0.30
C GLY A 31 6.80 29.26 0.35
N GLN A 32 6.42 30.51 0.12
CA GLN A 32 5.00 30.91 0.03
C GLN A 32 4.37 30.48 -1.29
N SER A 33 5.07 30.57 -2.41
CA SER A 33 4.60 30.11 -3.71
C SER A 33 4.42 28.59 -3.76
N ALA A 34 5.32 27.82 -3.14
CA ALA A 34 5.17 26.37 -2.99
C ALA A 34 3.97 25.98 -2.11
N ARG A 35 3.75 26.72 -1.00
CA ARG A 35 2.57 26.52 -0.14
C ARG A 35 1.26 26.93 -0.80
N GLU A 36 1.25 27.89 -1.70
CA GLU A 36 0.06 28.29 -2.47
C GLU A 36 -0.21 27.35 -3.64
N SER A 37 0.78 26.73 -4.27
CA SER A 37 0.58 25.69 -5.29
C SER A 37 0.06 24.38 -4.68
N LEU A 38 0.50 24.00 -3.48
CA LEU A 38 -0.01 22.85 -2.73
C LEU A 38 -1.49 22.99 -2.32
N LYS A 39 -1.97 24.21 -2.11
CA LYS A 39 -3.39 24.48 -1.83
C LYS A 39 -4.31 24.31 -3.05
N ARG A 40 -3.79 24.10 -4.25
CA ARG A 40 -4.54 23.89 -5.50
C ARG A 40 -4.52 22.46 -6.03
N SER A 41 -3.70 21.58 -5.45
CA SER A 41 -3.75 20.15 -5.78
C SER A 41 -4.95 19.49 -5.09
N PRO A 42 -5.66 18.58 -5.77
CA PRO A 42 -6.69 17.78 -5.11
C PRO A 42 -6.07 17.04 -3.92
N ALA A 43 -6.86 16.89 -2.84
CA ALA A 43 -6.43 16.12 -1.68
C ALA A 43 -6.03 14.69 -2.13
N PRO A 44 -4.96 14.13 -1.55
CA PRO A 44 -4.59 12.76 -1.89
C PRO A 44 -5.74 11.80 -1.58
N PRO A 45 -5.89 10.70 -2.35
CA PRO A 45 -7.03 9.79 -2.22
C PRO A 45 -6.95 8.86 -0.99
N PHE A 46 -5.99 9.07 -0.10
CA PHE A 46 -5.80 8.29 1.13
C PHE A 46 -5.20 9.16 2.23
N ASP A 47 -5.54 8.81 3.48
CA ASP A 47 -5.02 9.48 4.67
C ASP A 47 -3.69 8.87 5.13
N VAL A 48 -2.82 9.72 5.68
CA VAL A 48 -1.59 9.31 6.36
C VAL A 48 -1.40 10.14 7.63
N VAL A 49 -0.54 9.65 8.51
CA VAL A 49 -0.13 10.39 9.71
C VAL A 49 0.85 11.49 9.29
N GLU A 50 0.37 12.71 9.13
CA GLU A 50 1.18 13.85 8.64
C GLU A 50 2.47 14.06 9.42
N SER A 51 2.47 13.85 10.74
CA SER A 51 3.67 13.97 11.57
C SER A 51 4.81 13.02 11.18
N LYS A 52 4.52 11.93 10.44
CA LYS A 52 5.53 10.98 9.98
C LYS A 52 6.30 11.46 8.76
N ILE A 53 5.72 12.34 7.96
CA ILE A 53 6.26 12.77 6.67
C ILE A 53 6.91 14.16 6.70
N HIS A 54 7.17 14.67 7.89
CA HIS A 54 7.82 15.97 8.06
C HIS A 54 9.18 15.85 8.73
N VAL A 55 10.12 16.71 8.31
CA VAL A 55 11.42 16.83 8.98
C VAL A 55 11.21 17.29 10.42
N PRO A 56 11.71 16.56 11.43
CA PRO A 56 11.56 16.94 12.82
C PRO A 56 12.18 18.30 13.12
N SER A 57 11.50 19.12 13.92
CA SER A 57 12.01 20.42 14.34
C SER A 57 13.23 20.29 15.26
N LEU A 58 14.27 21.11 15.02
CA LEU A 58 15.42 21.15 15.90
C LEU A 58 15.08 21.90 17.19
N ARG A 59 15.50 21.34 18.31
CA ARG A 59 15.33 21.97 19.63
C ARG A 59 16.32 23.13 19.82
N SER A 60 15.95 24.14 20.59
CA SER A 60 16.88 25.17 21.07
C SER A 60 17.99 24.51 21.90
N GLY A 61 19.22 24.93 21.71
CA GLY A 61 20.37 24.34 22.40
C GLY A 61 20.96 23.08 21.73
N THR A 62 20.44 22.67 20.58
CA THR A 62 21.03 21.55 19.83
C THR A 62 22.43 21.90 19.34
N VAL A 63 23.39 21.03 19.65
CA VAL A 63 24.79 21.17 19.20
C VAL A 63 24.88 21.06 17.68
N SER A 64 25.53 21.99 17.05
CA SER A 64 25.72 22.00 15.60
C SER A 64 26.78 21.00 15.16
N ARG A 65 26.39 20.00 14.36
CA ARG A 65 27.28 18.97 13.81
C ARG A 65 27.78 19.36 12.41
N THR A 66 28.35 20.57 12.30
CA THR A 66 28.68 21.18 10.99
C THR A 66 29.59 20.30 10.13
N ALA A 67 30.63 19.71 10.71
CA ALA A 67 31.57 18.87 9.97
C ALA A 67 30.89 17.61 9.41
N LEU A 68 30.05 16.95 10.22
CA LEU A 68 29.30 15.76 9.80
C LEU A 68 28.24 16.10 8.76
N VAL A 69 27.51 17.20 8.94
CA VAL A 69 26.52 17.68 7.97
C VAL A 69 27.15 18.03 6.64
N ASN A 70 28.32 18.71 6.63
CA ASN A 70 29.04 19.04 5.39
C ASN A 70 29.51 17.78 4.67
N ARG A 71 29.91 16.74 5.40
CA ARG A 71 30.26 15.45 4.83
C ARG A 71 29.05 14.77 4.19
N LEU A 72 27.89 14.75 4.88
CA LEU A 72 26.64 14.20 4.34
C LEU A 72 26.19 14.95 3.06
N ARG A 73 26.37 16.26 3.02
CA ARG A 73 26.08 17.07 1.83
C ARG A 73 26.99 16.75 0.64
N ALA A 74 28.23 16.38 0.92
CA ALA A 74 29.23 16.04 -0.09
C ALA A 74 29.19 14.56 -0.51
N THR A 75 28.28 13.74 0.06
CA THR A 75 28.12 12.33 -0.28
C THR A 75 27.66 12.20 -1.74
N ALA A 76 28.39 11.41 -2.52
CA ALA A 76 28.09 11.12 -3.92
C ALA A 76 27.40 9.76 -4.09
N GLU A 77 27.54 8.86 -3.11
CA GLU A 77 26.96 7.54 -3.10
C GLU A 77 25.44 7.62 -2.97
N PRO A 78 24.67 6.87 -3.80
CA PRO A 78 23.21 7.00 -3.84
C PRO A 78 22.50 6.52 -2.56
N ILE A 79 23.18 5.74 -1.72
CA ILE A 79 22.62 5.23 -0.47
C ILE A 79 23.52 5.62 0.69
N THR A 80 22.92 6.21 1.72
CA THR A 80 23.62 6.53 2.98
C THR A 80 22.94 5.81 4.14
N ILE A 81 23.70 5.08 4.94
CA ILE A 81 23.20 4.37 6.14
C ILE A 81 23.80 5.02 7.39
N LEU A 82 22.92 5.42 8.32
CA LEU A 82 23.30 5.86 9.65
C LEU A 82 22.93 4.77 10.66
N THR A 83 23.92 4.11 11.23
CA THR A 83 23.68 3.03 12.22
C THR A 83 24.34 3.36 13.54
N ALA A 84 23.54 3.54 14.57
CA ALA A 84 24.00 3.68 15.95
C ALA A 84 22.84 3.35 16.93
N PRO A 85 23.14 2.97 18.17
CA PRO A 85 22.14 2.84 19.22
C PRO A 85 21.29 4.10 19.39
N ALA A 86 20.25 4.01 20.20
CA ALA A 86 19.42 5.19 20.49
C ALA A 86 20.25 6.27 21.21
N GLY A 87 19.85 7.52 21.08
CA GLY A 87 20.54 8.64 21.74
C GLY A 87 21.81 9.17 21.06
N TYR A 88 22.26 8.58 19.97
CA TYR A 88 23.42 9.11 19.20
C TYR A 88 23.10 10.31 18.29
N GLY A 89 21.87 10.81 18.33
CA GLY A 89 21.49 12.02 17.60
C GLY A 89 21.33 11.82 16.09
N LYS A 90 21.07 10.61 15.60
CA LYS A 90 20.85 10.31 14.16
C LYS A 90 19.82 11.23 13.55
N THR A 91 18.60 11.23 14.06
CA THR A 91 17.49 12.10 13.65
C THR A 91 17.87 13.59 13.71
N THR A 92 18.59 14.00 14.75
CA THR A 92 19.06 15.38 14.93
C THR A 92 20.04 15.81 13.84
N VAL A 93 21.01 14.96 13.52
CA VAL A 93 21.99 15.22 12.45
C VAL A 93 21.29 15.30 11.10
N LEU A 94 20.37 14.39 10.81
CA LEU A 94 19.60 14.40 9.58
C LEU A 94 18.71 15.64 9.46
N ALA A 95 18.07 16.06 10.55
CA ALA A 95 17.30 17.32 10.57
C ALA A 95 18.17 18.54 10.37
N GLN A 96 19.40 18.57 10.96
CA GLN A 96 20.38 19.65 10.69
C GLN A 96 20.84 19.66 9.24
N TRP A 97 20.98 18.48 8.64
CA TRP A 97 21.32 18.35 7.23
C TRP A 97 20.19 18.88 6.36
N ALA A 98 18.94 18.49 6.60
CA ALA A 98 17.78 18.98 5.86
C ALA A 98 17.65 20.50 5.83
N VAL A 99 18.00 21.18 6.95
CA VAL A 99 17.97 22.66 7.02
C VAL A 99 19.09 23.32 6.18
N ARG A 100 20.21 22.62 5.94
CA ARG A 100 21.43 23.19 5.35
C ARG A 100 21.69 22.75 3.90
N ASP A 101 20.98 21.72 3.44
CA ASP A 101 21.11 21.24 2.06
C ASP A 101 20.23 22.07 1.11
N SER A 102 20.62 22.14 -0.15
CA SER A 102 19.82 22.78 -1.20
C SER A 102 18.76 21.85 -1.77
N ARG A 103 18.97 20.55 -1.67
CA ARG A 103 18.01 19.51 -2.10
C ARG A 103 16.83 19.45 -1.14
N PRO A 104 15.60 19.25 -1.61
CA PRO A 104 14.45 18.99 -0.75
C PRO A 104 14.52 17.60 -0.13
N PHE A 105 13.93 17.47 1.07
CA PHE A 105 13.91 16.23 1.85
C PHE A 105 12.49 15.65 1.88
N ALA A 106 12.35 14.44 1.35
CA ALA A 106 11.19 13.57 1.61
C ALA A 106 11.51 12.75 2.87
N TRP A 107 10.78 13.00 3.96
CA TRP A 107 11.06 12.40 5.26
C TRP A 107 9.98 11.42 5.65
N ILE A 108 10.37 10.23 6.12
CA ILE A 108 9.46 9.25 6.70
C ILE A 108 10.04 8.77 8.04
N SER A 109 9.32 9.01 9.13
CA SER A 109 9.57 8.39 10.43
C SER A 109 8.81 7.08 10.51
N LEU A 110 9.54 5.96 10.50
CA LEU A 110 8.95 4.62 10.43
C LEU A 110 8.39 4.15 11.77
N ASP A 111 7.32 3.37 11.69
CA ASP A 111 6.81 2.56 12.79
C ASP A 111 6.51 1.11 12.33
N GLU A 112 5.93 0.28 13.20
CA GLU A 112 5.66 -1.12 12.85
C GLU A 112 4.60 -1.29 11.76
N ARG A 113 3.73 -0.30 11.53
CA ARG A 113 2.70 -0.32 10.47
C ARG A 113 3.30 -0.20 9.08
N ASP A 114 4.48 0.42 8.96
CA ASP A 114 5.19 0.54 7.69
C ASP A 114 5.77 -0.79 7.19
N ASN A 115 5.60 -1.88 7.94
CA ASN A 115 5.88 -3.24 7.49
C ASN A 115 4.86 -3.72 6.43
N ASP A 116 3.72 -3.06 6.30
CA ASP A 116 2.87 -3.19 5.14
C ASP A 116 3.45 -2.33 4.00
N PRO A 117 3.84 -2.95 2.87
CA PRO A 117 4.47 -2.21 1.78
C PRO A 117 3.60 -1.08 1.21
N ILE A 118 2.28 -1.27 1.16
CA ILE A 118 1.37 -0.23 0.65
C ILE A 118 1.30 0.96 1.62
N VAL A 119 1.29 0.70 2.92
CA VAL A 119 1.32 1.76 3.93
C VAL A 119 2.60 2.58 3.80
N LEU A 120 3.75 1.90 3.69
CA LEU A 120 5.03 2.58 3.49
C LEU A 120 5.05 3.40 2.19
N LEU A 121 4.61 2.81 1.08
CA LEU A 121 4.59 3.49 -0.21
C LEU A 121 3.65 4.70 -0.23
N ARG A 122 2.55 4.68 0.51
CA ARG A 122 1.69 5.86 0.73
C ARG A 122 2.42 6.99 1.44
N HIS A 123 3.17 6.69 2.50
CA HIS A 123 4.00 7.70 3.17
C HIS A 123 5.09 8.25 2.24
N VAL A 124 5.78 7.38 1.48
CA VAL A 124 6.79 7.78 0.49
C VAL A 124 6.16 8.69 -0.58
N ALA A 125 5.03 8.28 -1.14
CA ALA A 125 4.34 9.06 -2.18
C ALA A 125 3.94 10.45 -1.69
N LEU A 126 3.39 10.57 -0.48
CA LEU A 126 3.00 11.87 0.07
C LEU A 126 4.19 12.74 0.47
N ALA A 127 5.25 12.17 1.01
CA ALA A 127 6.49 12.90 1.28
C ALA A 127 7.10 13.47 -0.01
N LEU A 128 7.09 12.70 -1.11
CA LEU A 128 7.53 13.14 -2.43
C LEU A 128 6.56 14.17 -3.04
N HIS A 129 5.25 13.93 -2.95
CA HIS A 129 4.21 14.85 -3.43
C HIS A 129 4.29 16.23 -2.75
N GLY A 130 4.73 16.27 -1.49
CA GLY A 130 4.99 17.53 -0.77
C GLY A 130 6.19 18.32 -1.31
N ILE A 131 7.06 17.72 -2.10
CA ILE A 131 8.21 18.36 -2.78
C ILE A 131 7.81 18.82 -4.19
N GLU A 132 7.36 17.89 -5.02
CA GLU A 132 6.79 18.13 -6.34
C GLU A 132 5.50 17.33 -6.50
N PRO A 133 4.42 17.92 -7.04
CA PRO A 133 3.16 17.21 -7.23
C PRO A 133 3.36 15.96 -8.11
N LEU A 134 3.07 14.80 -7.55
CA LEU A 134 3.05 13.56 -8.31
C LEU A 134 1.83 13.52 -9.24
N VAL A 135 1.96 12.84 -10.37
CA VAL A 135 0.85 12.59 -11.28
C VAL A 135 -0.28 11.84 -10.56
N PRO A 136 -1.56 12.19 -10.80
CA PRO A 136 -2.70 11.57 -10.10
C PRO A 136 -2.68 10.04 -10.17
N SER A 137 -2.34 9.46 -11.32
CA SER A 137 -2.27 8.01 -11.51
C SER A 137 -1.33 7.27 -10.56
N ALA A 138 -0.28 7.93 -10.07
CA ALA A 138 0.62 7.33 -9.08
C ALA A 138 -0.02 7.28 -7.69
N LEU A 139 -0.81 8.29 -7.32
CA LEU A 139 -1.53 8.33 -6.04
C LEU A 139 -2.76 7.41 -6.07
N ASP A 140 -3.51 7.43 -7.18
CA ASP A 140 -4.70 6.60 -7.37
C ASP A 140 -4.36 5.11 -7.32
N THR A 141 -3.21 4.72 -7.87
CA THR A 141 -2.71 3.35 -7.77
C THR A 141 -2.56 2.89 -6.32
N LEU A 142 -2.05 3.74 -5.44
CA LEU A 142 -1.89 3.42 -4.03
C LEU A 142 -3.20 3.46 -3.24
N ALA A 143 -4.22 4.09 -3.78
CA ALA A 143 -5.57 4.09 -3.22
C ALA A 143 -6.37 2.86 -3.67
N ALA A 144 -6.04 2.31 -4.84
CA ALA A 144 -6.78 1.21 -5.45
C ALA A 144 -6.71 -0.06 -4.60
N PRO A 145 -7.84 -0.78 -4.45
CA PRO A 145 -7.87 -2.07 -3.79
C PRO A 145 -6.98 -3.07 -4.54
N GLY A 146 -6.06 -3.74 -3.84
CA GLY A 146 -5.21 -4.80 -4.41
C GLY A 146 -4.18 -4.37 -5.44
N ALA A 147 -3.81 -3.11 -5.47
CA ALA A 147 -2.71 -2.67 -6.30
C ALA A 147 -1.46 -3.51 -6.06
N SER A 148 -0.94 -4.13 -7.09
CA SER A 148 0.30 -4.89 -6.96
C SER A 148 1.47 -3.94 -6.75
N ILE A 149 2.28 -4.30 -5.76
CA ILE A 149 3.47 -3.53 -5.40
C ILE A 149 4.44 -3.46 -6.58
N TRP A 150 4.74 -4.61 -7.20
CA TRP A 150 5.84 -4.73 -8.17
C TRP A 150 5.45 -4.38 -9.59
N THR A 151 4.21 -4.60 -9.99
CA THR A 151 3.80 -4.37 -11.38
C THR A 151 3.06 -3.05 -11.57
N SER A 152 2.56 -2.43 -10.49
CA SER A 152 1.87 -1.15 -10.60
C SER A 152 2.42 -0.05 -9.68
N ALA A 153 2.48 -0.25 -8.36
CA ALA A 153 2.84 0.81 -7.43
C ALA A 153 4.30 1.28 -7.58
N VAL A 154 5.27 0.34 -7.55
CA VAL A 154 6.70 0.64 -7.66
C VAL A 154 7.06 1.26 -9.02
N PRO A 155 6.62 0.71 -10.19
CA PRO A 155 6.90 1.32 -11.48
C PRO A 155 6.32 2.73 -11.63
N ARG A 156 5.10 2.98 -11.17
CA ARG A 156 4.45 4.29 -11.29
C ARG A 156 5.10 5.34 -10.38
N LEU A 157 5.41 4.97 -9.14
CA LEU A 157 6.15 5.88 -8.24
C LEU A 157 7.58 6.12 -8.74
N GLY A 158 8.26 5.10 -9.24
CA GLY A 158 9.58 5.23 -9.83
C GLY A 158 9.56 6.16 -11.04
N SER A 159 8.61 6.00 -11.95
CA SER A 159 8.44 6.89 -13.11
C SER A 159 8.12 8.31 -12.67
N ALA A 160 7.22 8.51 -11.71
CA ALA A 160 6.89 9.81 -11.19
C ALA A 160 8.07 10.50 -10.50
N LEU A 161 8.92 9.75 -9.81
CA LEU A 161 10.15 10.29 -9.21
C LEU A 161 11.20 10.65 -10.27
N ALA A 162 11.27 9.88 -11.36
CA ALA A 162 12.18 10.17 -12.47
C ALA A 162 11.85 11.49 -13.21
N GLU A 163 10.60 11.93 -13.13
CA GLU A 163 10.13 13.19 -13.73
C GLU A 163 10.44 14.45 -12.88
N PHE A 164 11.00 14.28 -11.68
CA PHE A 164 11.33 15.42 -10.80
C PHE A 164 12.41 16.31 -11.44
N ASN A 165 12.21 17.61 -11.30
CA ASN A 165 13.11 18.61 -11.88
C ASN A 165 14.41 18.83 -11.09
N GLN A 166 14.48 18.29 -9.88
CA GLN A 166 15.64 18.46 -8.98
C GLN A 166 15.89 17.19 -8.17
N PRO A 167 17.15 16.91 -7.79
CA PRO A 167 17.47 15.78 -6.94
C PRO A 167 16.84 15.93 -5.56
N VAL A 168 16.44 14.81 -4.97
CA VAL A 168 15.77 14.74 -3.67
C VAL A 168 16.54 13.85 -2.69
N VAL A 169 16.39 14.12 -1.41
CA VAL A 169 16.91 13.26 -0.33
C VAL A 169 15.72 12.56 0.31
N LEU A 170 15.58 11.26 0.05
CA LEU A 170 14.57 10.42 0.67
C LEU A 170 15.12 9.83 1.98
N VAL A 171 14.54 10.20 3.11
CA VAL A 171 14.97 9.76 4.44
C VAL A 171 13.96 8.79 5.02
N LEU A 172 14.43 7.59 5.35
CA LEU A 172 13.72 6.63 6.20
C LEU A 172 14.39 6.63 7.57
N ASP A 173 13.75 7.21 8.57
CA ASP A 173 14.24 7.20 9.94
C ASP A 173 13.61 6.06 10.74
N ASP A 174 14.35 5.51 11.70
CA ASP A 174 14.00 4.34 12.49
C ASP A 174 13.80 3.03 11.69
N THR A 175 14.62 2.81 10.66
CA THR A 175 14.59 1.61 9.78
C THR A 175 14.70 0.26 10.52
N HIS A 176 15.12 0.26 11.77
CA HIS A 176 15.18 -0.95 12.59
C HIS A 176 13.79 -1.52 12.94
N LEU A 177 12.72 -0.73 12.77
CA LEU A 177 11.33 -1.15 12.93
C LEU A 177 10.78 -1.84 11.67
N LEU A 178 11.44 -1.63 10.52
CA LEU A 178 11.04 -2.23 9.25
C LEU A 178 11.61 -3.66 9.14
N ARG A 179 10.74 -4.65 9.27
CA ARG A 179 11.06 -6.08 9.20
C ARG A 179 10.72 -6.68 7.83
N SER A 180 9.76 -6.11 7.13
CA SER A 180 9.30 -6.52 5.81
C SER A 180 10.40 -6.29 4.77
N ARG A 181 10.88 -7.38 4.17
CA ARG A 181 11.86 -7.31 3.08
C ARG A 181 11.24 -6.68 1.85
N GLU A 182 10.00 -7.01 1.55
CA GLU A 182 9.28 -6.50 0.40
C GLU A 182 9.11 -4.98 0.45
N ALA A 183 8.69 -4.43 1.61
CA ALA A 183 8.60 -3.00 1.83
C ALA A 183 9.94 -2.29 1.62
N PHE A 184 11.02 -2.91 2.08
CA PHE A 184 12.37 -2.39 1.93
C PHE A 184 12.83 -2.37 0.46
N ASP A 185 12.67 -3.52 -0.23
CA ASP A 185 13.06 -3.68 -1.64
C ASP A 185 12.26 -2.73 -2.54
N ALA A 186 10.96 -2.50 -2.24
CA ALA A 186 10.12 -1.57 -2.97
C ALA A 186 10.64 -0.13 -2.91
N VAL A 187 10.96 0.39 -1.70
CA VAL A 187 11.50 1.74 -1.55
C VAL A 187 12.89 1.87 -2.18
N LEU A 188 13.72 0.84 -2.03
CA LEU A 188 15.06 0.82 -2.64
C LEU A 188 14.97 0.92 -4.17
N THR A 189 14.03 0.17 -4.77
CA THR A 189 13.78 0.22 -6.21
C THR A 189 13.32 1.58 -6.68
N ILE A 190 12.35 2.20 -5.97
CA ILE A 190 11.85 3.54 -6.30
C ILE A 190 12.98 4.57 -6.22
N ALA A 191 13.78 4.53 -5.16
CA ALA A 191 14.86 5.49 -4.95
C ALA A 191 15.92 5.48 -6.08
N GLN A 192 16.10 4.33 -6.75
CA GLN A 192 17.02 4.20 -7.89
C GLN A 192 16.55 4.97 -9.14
N HIS A 193 15.28 5.37 -9.21
CA HIS A 193 14.73 6.12 -10.34
C HIS A 193 14.79 7.64 -10.15
N GLY A 194 15.27 8.12 -9.00
CA GLY A 194 15.41 9.56 -8.75
C GLY A 194 16.39 10.24 -9.71
N PRO A 195 16.21 11.55 -9.95
CA PRO A 195 17.16 12.36 -10.71
C PRO A 195 18.59 12.21 -10.19
N GLU A 196 19.58 12.43 -11.06
CA GLU A 196 21.00 12.37 -10.69
C GLU A 196 21.31 13.28 -9.48
N GLY A 197 21.99 12.74 -8.47
CA GLY A 197 22.25 13.43 -7.21
C GLY A 197 21.19 13.23 -6.13
N SER A 198 20.12 12.47 -6.42
CA SER A 198 19.16 12.01 -5.39
C SER A 198 19.81 10.98 -4.47
N LEU A 199 19.40 10.97 -3.20
CA LEU A 199 19.94 10.10 -2.17
C LEU A 199 18.82 9.36 -1.42
N LEU A 200 19.05 8.09 -1.12
CA LEU A 200 18.28 7.35 -0.12
C LEU A 200 19.09 7.30 1.18
N VAL A 201 18.49 7.76 2.26
CA VAL A 201 19.10 7.81 3.59
C VAL A 201 18.33 6.91 4.54
N LEU A 202 19.02 5.94 5.12
CA LEU A 202 18.48 4.95 6.03
C LEU A 202 19.08 5.17 7.42
N SER A 203 18.25 5.46 8.40
CA SER A 203 18.68 5.71 9.77
C SER A 203 18.05 4.67 10.71
N GLY A 204 18.87 3.97 11.49
CA GLY A 204 18.37 2.94 12.39
C GLY A 204 19.32 2.58 13.54
N ARG A 205 18.82 1.73 14.46
CA ARG A 205 19.63 1.20 15.58
C ARG A 205 20.55 0.05 15.15
N ALA A 206 20.19 -0.66 14.09
CA ALA A 206 20.93 -1.76 13.51
C ALA A 206 21.03 -1.56 12.00
N SER A 207 22.02 -2.21 11.39
CA SER A 207 22.16 -2.19 9.93
C SER A 207 20.92 -2.80 9.28
N PRO A 208 20.34 -2.14 8.27
CA PRO A 208 19.18 -2.67 7.58
C PRO A 208 19.52 -3.99 6.86
N LYS A 209 18.51 -4.84 6.64
CA LYS A 209 18.65 -6.13 5.95
C LYS A 209 18.89 -5.97 4.45
N LEU A 210 19.91 -5.24 4.07
CA LEU A 210 20.34 -5.01 2.69
C LEU A 210 21.56 -5.86 2.36
N PRO A 211 21.84 -6.09 1.06
CA PRO A 211 23.09 -6.68 0.62
C PRO A 211 24.25 -5.67 0.73
N VAL A 212 24.49 -5.17 1.95
CA VAL A 212 25.45 -4.11 2.27
C VAL A 212 26.83 -4.37 1.66
N ALA A 213 27.29 -5.63 1.70
CA ALA A 213 28.58 -6.01 1.13
C ALA A 213 28.61 -5.78 -0.40
N ALA A 214 27.55 -6.10 -1.10
CA ALA A 214 27.46 -5.91 -2.55
C ALA A 214 27.36 -4.43 -2.91
N LEU A 215 26.59 -3.63 -2.16
CA LEU A 215 26.47 -2.17 -2.36
C LEU A 215 27.80 -1.46 -2.09
N ARG A 216 28.51 -1.87 -1.04
CA ARG A 216 29.84 -1.36 -0.71
C ARG A 216 30.86 -1.68 -1.81
N GLY A 217 30.85 -2.91 -2.33
CA GLY A 217 31.72 -3.35 -3.40
C GLY A 217 31.50 -2.59 -4.73
N ARG A 218 30.28 -2.03 -4.92
CA ARG A 218 29.94 -1.23 -6.10
C ARG A 218 30.17 0.28 -5.90
N GLY A 219 30.63 0.72 -4.73
CA GLY A 219 30.79 2.14 -4.40
C GLY A 219 29.44 2.90 -4.31
N GLN A 220 28.35 2.20 -3.99
CA GLN A 220 27.00 2.77 -3.94
C GLN A 220 26.53 3.10 -2.52
N LEU A 221 27.39 2.91 -1.52
CA LEU A 221 27.01 2.98 -0.11
C LEU A 221 27.98 3.85 0.68
N SER A 222 27.44 4.86 1.36
CA SER A 222 28.09 5.60 2.43
C SER A 222 27.58 5.14 3.78
N GLU A 223 28.47 4.89 4.74
CA GLU A 223 28.14 4.41 6.09
C GLU A 223 28.63 5.38 7.16
N ILE A 224 27.74 5.68 8.11
CA ILE A 224 28.03 6.50 9.28
C ILE A 224 27.66 5.67 10.52
N GLY A 225 28.69 5.26 11.25
CA GLY A 225 28.57 4.50 12.48
C GLY A 225 28.66 5.37 13.73
N VAL A 226 28.73 4.67 14.87
CA VAL A 226 28.90 5.23 16.21
C VAL A 226 30.11 6.16 16.29
N ASP A 227 31.22 5.74 15.70
CA ASP A 227 32.50 6.48 15.66
C ASP A 227 32.37 7.92 15.14
N ARG A 228 31.45 8.14 14.21
CA ARG A 228 31.21 9.44 13.60
C ARG A 228 30.06 10.23 14.23
N LEU A 229 29.15 9.54 14.86
CA LEU A 229 28.01 10.12 15.57
C LEU A 229 28.38 10.53 17.01
N ALA A 230 29.37 9.89 17.61
CA ALA A 230 29.92 10.27 18.91
C ALA A 230 30.33 11.75 18.93
N LEU A 231 30.08 12.46 20.02
CA LEU A 231 30.50 13.83 20.22
C LEU A 231 32.00 13.88 20.53
N SER A 232 32.70 14.77 19.85
CA SER A 232 34.05 15.16 20.24
C SER A 232 34.03 15.99 21.53
N PRO A 233 35.16 16.10 22.26
CA PRO A 233 35.23 16.95 23.46
C PRO A 233 34.76 18.39 23.25
N ASN A 234 35.05 18.97 22.09
CA ASN A 234 34.60 20.33 21.75
C ASN A 234 33.09 20.41 21.56
N GLU A 235 32.48 19.41 20.90
CA GLU A 235 31.04 19.36 20.71
C GLU A 235 30.31 19.04 22.03
N ALA A 236 30.89 18.17 22.86
CA ALA A 236 30.40 17.90 24.21
C ALA A 236 30.48 19.16 25.11
N GLN A 237 31.52 19.94 25.00
CA GLN A 237 31.61 21.20 25.75
C GLN A 237 30.52 22.18 25.34
N LEU A 238 30.17 22.25 24.03
CA LEU A 238 29.03 23.05 23.57
C LEU A 238 27.71 22.56 24.12
N LEU A 239 27.52 21.24 24.19
CA LEU A 239 26.32 20.60 24.78
C LEU A 239 26.19 20.97 26.27
N LEU A 240 27.28 20.82 27.03
CA LEU A 240 27.33 21.09 28.47
C LEU A 240 27.06 22.55 28.76
N ARG A 241 27.67 23.48 27.99
CA ARG A 241 27.40 24.92 28.12
C ARG A 241 25.98 25.30 27.78
N ALA A 242 25.37 24.65 26.79
CA ALA A 242 23.96 24.88 26.43
C ALA A 242 23.00 24.47 27.56
N THR A 243 23.43 23.59 28.47
CA THR A 243 22.69 23.15 29.65
C THR A 243 23.13 23.85 30.95
N SER A 244 23.95 24.92 30.84
CA SER A 244 24.45 25.74 31.96
C SER A 244 25.52 25.10 32.81
N ALA A 245 26.18 24.02 32.32
CA ALA A 245 27.34 23.46 32.99
C ALA A 245 28.63 23.94 32.30
N ASP A 246 29.36 24.87 32.95
CA ASP A 246 30.66 25.36 32.43
C ASP A 246 31.81 24.60 33.07
N LEU A 247 32.22 23.50 32.43
CA LEU A 247 33.28 22.60 32.87
C LEU A 247 34.56 22.87 32.11
N SER A 248 35.71 22.56 32.77
CA SER A 248 37.00 22.61 32.09
C SER A 248 37.07 21.59 30.92
N LEU A 249 37.83 21.90 29.88
CA LEU A 249 37.96 20.97 28.74
C LEU A 249 38.55 19.59 29.17
N ALA A 250 39.40 19.58 30.18
CA ALA A 250 39.96 18.33 30.73
C ALA A 250 38.88 17.46 31.39
N THR A 251 37.98 18.08 32.16
CA THR A 251 36.82 17.38 32.78
C THR A 251 35.87 16.86 31.71
N VAL A 252 35.58 17.70 30.70
CA VAL A 252 34.74 17.31 29.57
C VAL A 252 35.37 16.16 28.79
N SER A 253 36.69 16.17 28.55
CA SER A 253 37.35 15.05 27.85
C SER A 253 37.24 13.76 28.64
N GLY A 254 37.46 13.78 29.94
CA GLY A 254 37.26 12.61 30.80
C GLY A 254 35.84 12.08 30.82
N LEU A 255 34.86 12.98 30.72
CA LEU A 255 33.44 12.61 30.61
C LEU A 255 33.13 11.99 29.24
N VAL A 256 33.66 12.56 28.15
CA VAL A 256 33.56 12.05 26.79
C VAL A 256 34.14 10.67 26.66
N ASP A 257 35.36 10.45 27.22
CA ASP A 257 36.03 9.14 27.17
C ASP A 257 35.23 8.06 27.89
N ARG A 258 34.57 8.38 29.01
CA ARG A 258 33.72 7.45 29.74
C ARG A 258 32.35 7.17 29.09
N CYS A 259 31.75 8.19 28.50
CA CYS A 259 30.48 8.06 27.78
C CYS A 259 30.71 7.62 26.33
N GLU A 260 31.95 7.39 25.89
CA GLU A 260 32.31 7.10 24.50
C GLU A 260 31.72 8.11 23.52
N GLY A 261 31.63 9.36 23.97
CA GLY A 261 31.03 10.45 23.17
C GLY A 261 29.52 10.34 22.94
N TRP A 262 28.82 9.48 23.67
CA TRP A 262 27.39 9.27 23.51
C TRP A 262 26.59 10.53 23.86
N PRO A 263 25.92 11.19 22.88
CA PRO A 263 25.24 12.47 23.11
C PRO A 263 24.16 12.45 24.20
N ALA A 264 23.37 11.37 24.28
CA ALA A 264 22.32 11.26 25.29
C ALA A 264 22.92 11.13 26.69
N ALA A 265 23.99 10.35 26.86
CA ALA A 265 24.67 10.22 28.14
C ALA A 265 25.29 11.54 28.58
N LEU A 266 25.96 12.24 27.69
CA LEU A 266 26.52 13.57 27.95
C LEU A 266 25.45 14.60 28.31
N TYR A 267 24.30 14.55 27.63
CA TYR A 267 23.16 15.42 27.95
C TYR A 267 22.59 15.12 29.35
N LEU A 268 22.47 13.84 29.71
CA LEU A 268 22.03 13.43 31.03
C LEU A 268 23.02 13.82 32.13
N ALA A 269 24.30 13.63 31.86
CA ALA A 269 25.35 14.10 32.75
C ALA A 269 25.28 15.61 32.95
N ALA A 270 25.01 16.37 31.87
CA ALA A 270 24.86 17.82 31.96
C ALA A 270 23.67 18.24 32.83
N LEU A 271 22.54 17.51 32.75
CA LEU A 271 21.35 17.77 33.58
C LEU A 271 21.64 17.50 35.06
N ALA A 272 22.30 16.36 35.34
CA ALA A 272 22.70 16.01 36.72
C ALA A 272 23.64 17.07 37.32
N LEU A 273 24.65 17.48 36.61
CA LEU A 273 25.60 18.54 37.04
C LEU A 273 24.92 19.89 37.30
N ARG A 274 23.85 20.22 36.56
CA ARG A 274 23.07 21.44 36.80
C ARG A 274 22.30 21.39 38.11
N GLU A 275 21.76 20.22 38.49
CA GLU A 275 20.99 20.05 39.72
C GLU A 275 21.92 20.00 40.96
N GLU A 276 23.18 19.52 40.78
CA GLU A 276 24.18 19.47 41.82
C GLU A 276 24.85 20.84 42.07
N HIS A 277 25.00 21.64 41.02
CA HIS A 277 25.50 23.02 41.13
C HIS A 277 24.60 23.87 42.05
N ASP A 278 23.32 23.58 42.09
CA ASP A 278 22.35 24.20 43.00
C ASP A 278 22.48 23.66 44.45
N ARG A 279 23.32 22.60 44.69
CA ARG A 279 23.45 21.92 45.98
C ARG A 279 24.84 21.90 46.57
N GLU A 280 25.85 22.56 46.01
CA GLU A 280 27.24 22.59 46.49
C GLU A 280 27.93 21.20 46.71
N GLN A 281 27.59 20.14 45.99
CA GLN A 281 28.23 18.84 46.12
C GLN A 281 29.00 18.34 44.88
N ASP A 282 30.07 17.63 45.13
CA ASP A 282 31.20 17.25 44.30
C ASP A 282 30.94 16.75 42.86
N VAL A 283 31.64 17.40 41.92
CA VAL A 283 31.81 17.02 40.50
C VAL A 283 32.40 15.60 40.32
N GLU A 284 32.97 15.04 41.33
CA GLU A 284 33.62 13.71 41.29
C GLU A 284 32.64 12.52 41.24
N ALA A 285 31.40 12.72 41.73
CA ALA A 285 30.35 11.69 41.70
C ALA A 285 29.74 11.56 40.30
N ALA A 286 29.64 12.64 39.55
CA ALA A 286 29.17 12.63 38.15
C ALA A 286 30.12 11.91 37.18
N ILE A 287 31.32 11.62 37.69
CA ILE A 287 32.42 11.04 36.91
C ILE A 287 32.41 9.51 36.92
N GLN A 288 31.55 8.80 37.69
CA GLN A 288 31.52 7.32 37.75
C GLN A 288 30.67 6.65 36.63
N PHE A 289 30.45 7.34 35.57
CA PHE A 289 29.66 6.88 34.43
C PHE A 289 30.38 5.82 33.58
N SER A 290 29.77 4.68 33.30
CA SER A 290 30.23 3.71 32.29
C SER A 290 29.13 3.45 31.25
N GLY A 291 29.51 3.36 29.95
CA GLY A 291 28.63 3.38 28.80
C GLY A 291 27.84 2.09 28.50
N ASP A 292 27.60 1.22 29.49
CA ASP A 292 26.79 0.02 29.29
C ASP A 292 25.27 0.33 29.44
N ASP A 293 24.40 -0.24 28.60
CA ASP A 293 22.95 -0.04 28.65
C ASP A 293 22.33 -0.25 30.03
N ARG A 294 22.86 -1.14 30.83
CA ARG A 294 22.46 -1.36 32.23
C ARG A 294 22.79 -0.16 33.11
N HIS A 295 23.98 0.40 32.96
CA HIS A 295 24.41 1.56 33.76
C HIS A 295 23.61 2.82 33.42
N MET A 296 23.18 2.95 32.15
CA MET A 296 22.27 4.05 31.76
C MET A 296 20.91 3.89 32.42
N ALA A 297 20.37 2.68 32.44
CA ALA A 297 19.09 2.41 33.11
C ALA A 297 19.20 2.70 34.62
N ASP A 298 20.30 2.31 35.24
CA ASP A 298 20.55 2.54 36.68
C ASP A 298 20.76 4.03 36.94
N TYR A 299 21.46 4.73 36.07
CA TYR A 299 21.62 6.17 36.19
C TYR A 299 20.31 6.92 36.00
N LEU A 300 19.55 6.61 34.96
CA LEU A 300 18.21 7.22 34.76
C LEU A 300 17.29 6.93 35.96
N ARG A 301 17.42 5.75 36.56
CA ARG A 301 16.69 5.39 37.78
C ARG A 301 17.13 6.21 38.97
N SER A 302 18.45 6.22 39.27
CA SER A 302 18.99 6.82 40.50
C SER A 302 18.95 8.32 40.49
N GLU A 303 19.40 8.93 39.40
CA GLU A 303 19.62 10.37 39.33
C GLU A 303 18.42 11.13 38.79
N TYR A 304 17.62 10.47 37.91
CA TYR A 304 16.50 11.14 37.26
C TYR A 304 15.11 10.71 37.79
N LEU A 305 14.79 9.39 37.70
CA LEU A 305 13.47 8.93 38.16
C LEU A 305 13.32 9.03 39.68
N ALA A 306 14.41 8.87 40.45
CA ALA A 306 14.39 9.00 41.89
C ALA A 306 14.10 10.42 42.38
N GLN A 307 14.38 11.45 41.58
CA GLN A 307 14.18 12.84 41.96
C GLN A 307 12.77 13.35 41.57
N LEU A 308 12.04 12.59 40.74
CA LEU A 308 10.68 12.96 40.34
C LEU A 308 9.69 12.79 41.49
N ARG A 309 8.72 13.67 41.53
CA ARG A 309 7.59 13.53 42.48
C ARG A 309 6.87 12.20 42.17
N PRO A 310 6.38 11.48 43.18
CA PRO A 310 5.73 10.18 42.96
C PRO A 310 4.58 10.20 41.95
N GLY A 311 3.84 11.32 41.87
CA GLY A 311 2.78 11.54 40.89
C GLY A 311 3.31 11.61 39.45
N ALA A 312 4.38 12.38 39.22
CA ALA A 312 4.99 12.52 37.91
C ALA A 312 5.61 11.19 37.43
N LEU A 313 6.30 10.48 38.33
CA LEU A 313 6.86 9.16 38.02
C LEU A 313 5.78 8.14 37.66
N ARG A 314 4.66 8.15 38.38
CA ARG A 314 3.50 7.30 38.10
C ARG A 314 2.90 7.64 36.74
N PHE A 315 2.74 8.92 36.45
CA PHE A 315 2.27 9.41 35.16
C PHE A 315 3.16 8.88 34.01
N LEU A 316 4.46 9.14 34.08
CA LEU A 316 5.41 8.71 33.07
C LEU A 316 5.39 7.20 32.83
N ARG A 317 5.42 6.40 33.90
CA ARG A 317 5.41 4.93 33.77
C ARG A 317 4.13 4.42 33.14
N ARG A 318 2.98 4.87 33.61
CA ARG A 318 1.69 4.33 33.14
C ARG A 318 1.33 4.78 31.73
N THR A 319 1.74 5.99 31.32
CA THR A 319 1.55 6.47 29.95
C THR A 319 2.59 5.94 28.96
N SER A 320 3.63 5.23 29.43
CA SER A 320 4.64 4.64 28.56
C SER A 320 4.12 3.52 27.63
N VAL A 321 2.94 2.96 27.93
CA VAL A 321 2.26 2.00 27.05
C VAL A 321 1.83 2.65 25.71
N LEU A 322 1.72 3.98 25.66
CA LEU A 322 1.32 4.75 24.50
C LEU A 322 2.51 5.04 23.59
N GLU A 323 2.34 4.86 22.28
CA GLU A 323 3.34 5.29 21.30
C GLU A 323 3.31 6.79 21.07
N ARG A 324 2.13 7.32 20.93
CA ARG A 324 1.80 8.74 20.86
C ARG A 324 0.73 9.06 21.88
N MET A 325 0.77 10.24 22.45
CA MET A 325 -0.13 10.61 23.50
C MET A 325 -0.58 12.06 23.39
N CYS A 326 -1.82 12.29 23.73
CA CYS A 326 -2.40 13.61 23.99
C CYS A 326 -3.03 13.64 25.37
N GLY A 327 -3.44 14.83 25.83
CA GLY A 327 -4.00 14.99 27.17
C GLY A 327 -5.19 14.07 27.42
N SER A 328 -6.19 14.06 26.52
CA SER A 328 -7.39 13.25 26.66
C SER A 328 -7.15 11.74 26.62
N LEU A 329 -6.19 11.27 25.81
CA LEU A 329 -5.81 9.86 25.80
C LEU A 329 -5.12 9.46 27.11
N CYS A 330 -4.22 10.31 27.63
CA CYS A 330 -3.60 10.05 28.92
C CYS A 330 -4.62 10.05 30.07
N ASP A 331 -5.57 10.98 30.06
CA ASP A 331 -6.66 11.04 31.04
C ASP A 331 -7.48 9.73 31.02
N ALA A 332 -7.85 9.26 29.82
CA ALA A 332 -8.57 7.99 29.67
C ALA A 332 -7.76 6.78 30.17
N VAL A 333 -6.49 6.70 29.81
CA VAL A 333 -5.60 5.58 30.18
C VAL A 333 -5.36 5.55 31.70
N LEU A 334 -5.15 6.72 32.30
CA LEU A 334 -4.88 6.84 33.74
C LEU A 334 -6.14 6.77 34.59
N ASP A 335 -7.32 6.99 34.00
CA ASP A 335 -8.60 7.19 34.70
C ASP A 335 -8.49 8.39 35.66
N ASP A 336 -7.97 9.50 35.15
CA ASP A 336 -7.67 10.72 35.92
C ASP A 336 -7.88 11.94 35.00
N GLU A 337 -7.77 13.15 35.52
CA GLU A 337 -7.90 14.39 34.74
C GLU A 337 -6.65 15.25 34.84
N GLY A 338 -6.41 16.09 33.84
CA GLY A 338 -5.35 17.10 33.85
C GLY A 338 -4.02 16.67 33.24
N SER A 339 -3.98 15.57 32.51
CA SER A 339 -2.78 15.06 31.82
C SER A 339 -2.19 16.06 30.83
N ALA A 340 -3.01 16.88 30.18
CA ALA A 340 -2.53 17.92 29.27
C ALA A 340 -1.56 18.89 29.98
N ARG A 341 -1.89 19.29 31.20
CA ARG A 341 -1.03 20.18 32.01
C ARG A 341 0.23 19.46 32.46
N GLU A 342 0.16 18.16 32.72
CA GLU A 342 1.32 17.38 33.13
C GLU A 342 2.26 17.16 31.94
N LEU A 343 1.74 16.86 30.73
CA LEU A 343 2.52 16.81 29.50
C LEU A 343 3.24 18.13 29.23
N GLU A 344 2.55 19.27 29.37
CA GLU A 344 3.15 20.59 29.19
C GLU A 344 4.32 20.86 30.19
N LYS A 345 4.15 20.46 31.46
CA LYS A 345 5.22 20.58 32.46
C LYS A 345 6.43 19.71 32.14
N ILE A 346 6.17 18.46 31.72
CA ILE A 346 7.20 17.51 31.31
C ILE A 346 7.92 18.04 30.07
N GLU A 347 7.21 18.56 29.10
CA GLU A 347 7.81 19.14 27.90
C GLU A 347 8.71 20.36 28.23
N ARG A 348 8.23 21.27 29.08
CA ARG A 348 8.99 22.46 29.50
C ARG A 348 10.25 22.11 30.26
N SER A 349 10.26 21.01 31.01
CA SER A 349 11.46 20.51 31.69
C SER A 349 12.41 19.75 30.77
N ASN A 350 12.15 19.71 29.48
CA ASN A 350 12.96 19.05 28.45
C ASN A 350 13.15 17.55 28.66
N LEU A 351 12.18 16.88 29.25
CA LEU A 351 12.29 15.52 29.75
C LEU A 351 11.88 14.47 28.69
N PHE A 352 12.71 14.19 27.71
CA PHE A 352 12.52 13.08 26.77
C PHE A 352 11.14 13.00 26.09
N LEU A 353 10.33 14.06 26.21
CA LEU A 353 9.04 14.21 25.56
C LEU A 353 9.23 15.00 24.26
N VAL A 354 8.80 14.43 23.14
CA VAL A 354 8.96 15.01 21.79
C VAL A 354 7.58 15.41 21.30
N PRO A 355 7.32 16.70 20.99
CA PRO A 355 6.08 17.08 20.33
C PRO A 355 6.06 16.56 18.90
N LEU A 356 4.91 16.06 18.47
CA LEU A 356 4.70 15.48 17.13
C LEU A 356 4.05 16.47 16.16
N ASP A 357 3.43 17.52 16.67
CA ASP A 357 2.74 18.54 15.88
C ASP A 357 3.14 19.97 16.29
N HIS A 358 2.77 20.94 15.45
CA HIS A 358 3.04 22.37 15.71
C HIS A 358 2.18 22.95 16.84
N GLN A 359 1.02 22.34 17.12
CA GLN A 359 0.11 22.77 18.18
C GLN A 359 0.53 22.22 19.54
N ARG A 360 1.47 21.26 19.54
CA ARG A 360 1.97 20.56 20.73
C ARG A 360 0.86 19.85 21.50
N GLU A 361 -0.10 19.33 20.77
CA GLU A 361 -1.17 18.50 21.34
C GLU A 361 -0.75 17.05 21.46
N TRP A 362 -0.01 16.55 20.44
CA TRP A 362 0.48 15.20 20.40
C TRP A 362 1.98 15.12 20.74
N HIS A 363 2.31 14.15 21.58
CA HIS A 363 3.64 13.90 22.08
C HIS A 363 4.01 12.42 21.97
N ARG A 364 5.31 12.15 22.00
CA ARG A 364 5.84 10.80 22.25
C ARG A 364 7.04 10.88 23.21
N TYR A 365 7.28 9.79 23.91
CA TYR A 365 8.55 9.65 24.61
C TYR A 365 9.69 9.38 23.64
N HIS A 366 10.89 9.81 23.99
CA HIS A 366 12.10 9.29 23.35
C HIS A 366 12.19 7.78 23.58
N HIS A 367 12.54 6.99 22.55
CA HIS A 367 12.45 5.53 22.57
C HIS A 367 13.15 4.90 23.78
N LEU A 368 14.42 5.28 24.09
CA LEU A 368 15.14 4.78 25.26
C LEU A 368 14.40 5.03 26.58
N PHE A 369 13.84 6.20 26.72
CA PHE A 369 13.14 6.56 27.91
C PHE A 369 11.82 5.80 28.05
N ARG A 370 11.10 5.63 26.95
CA ARG A 370 9.91 4.78 26.88
C ARG A 370 10.23 3.33 27.26
N ASP A 371 11.28 2.75 26.66
CA ASP A 371 11.71 1.36 26.93
C ASP A 371 12.03 1.16 28.42
N LEU A 372 12.73 2.12 29.03
CA LEU A 372 12.99 2.09 30.48
C LEU A 372 11.69 2.15 31.29
N LEU A 373 10.80 3.10 30.97
CA LEU A 373 9.54 3.28 31.70
C LEU A 373 8.64 2.05 31.56
N GLN A 374 8.60 1.40 30.40
CA GLN A 374 7.86 0.17 30.17
C GLN A 374 8.42 -0.99 30.99
N ARG A 375 9.75 -1.12 31.09
CA ARG A 375 10.38 -2.10 32.01
C ARG A 375 10.01 -1.81 33.45
N GLU A 376 10.13 -0.56 33.90
CA GLU A 376 9.72 -0.14 35.25
C GLU A 376 8.25 -0.45 35.53
N LEU A 377 7.37 -0.25 34.54
CA LEU A 377 5.95 -0.58 34.66
C LEU A 377 5.72 -2.09 34.76
N ALA A 378 6.35 -2.87 33.87
CA ALA A 378 6.24 -4.33 33.87
C ALA A 378 6.80 -4.98 35.13
N GLU A 379 7.87 -4.42 35.71
CA GLU A 379 8.47 -4.91 36.97
C GLU A 379 7.62 -4.56 38.20
N ARG A 380 7.07 -3.35 38.23
CA ARG A 380 6.40 -2.83 39.45
C ARG A 380 4.89 -3.01 39.47
N GLU A 381 4.26 -2.91 38.31
CA GLU A 381 2.80 -2.92 38.17
C GLU A 381 2.36 -3.83 37.01
N PRO A 382 2.83 -5.09 36.90
CA PRO A 382 2.58 -5.95 35.73
C PRO A 382 1.09 -6.19 35.46
N GLN A 383 0.28 -6.27 36.52
CA GLN A 383 -1.16 -6.47 36.43
C GLN A 383 -1.90 -5.24 35.86
N LEU A 384 -1.26 -4.07 35.88
CA LEU A 384 -1.87 -2.84 35.38
C LEU A 384 -1.67 -2.70 33.87
N VAL A 385 -0.61 -3.28 33.31
CA VAL A 385 -0.29 -3.18 31.87
C VAL A 385 -1.48 -3.53 30.96
N PRO A 386 -2.16 -4.69 31.12
CA PRO A 386 -3.33 -5.01 30.31
C PRO A 386 -4.50 -4.04 30.49
N ILE A 387 -4.65 -3.48 31.70
CA ILE A 387 -5.73 -2.53 32.00
C ILE A 387 -5.50 -1.21 31.27
N LEU A 388 -4.25 -0.70 31.28
CA LEU A 388 -3.87 0.52 30.59
C LEU A 388 -4.08 0.38 29.07
N HIS A 389 -3.68 -0.76 28.52
CA HIS A 389 -3.90 -1.05 27.10
C HIS A 389 -5.39 -1.15 26.76
N ARG A 390 -6.23 -1.78 27.61
CA ARG A 390 -7.67 -1.80 27.36
C ARG A 390 -8.29 -0.41 27.34
N ARG A 391 -7.92 0.45 28.29
CA ARG A 391 -8.39 1.84 28.36
C ARG A 391 -7.92 2.65 27.13
N ALA A 392 -6.70 2.41 26.68
CA ALA A 392 -6.21 3.01 25.43
C ALA A 392 -7.05 2.54 24.23
N ALA A 393 -7.33 1.24 24.16
CA ALA A 393 -8.18 0.68 23.11
C ALA A 393 -9.59 1.30 23.15
N ASP A 394 -10.19 1.44 24.35
CA ASP A 394 -11.49 2.12 24.51
C ASP A 394 -11.48 3.54 23.94
N TRP A 395 -10.42 4.29 24.26
CA TRP A 395 -10.30 5.67 23.79
C TRP A 395 -10.18 5.72 22.26
N TYR A 396 -9.34 4.87 21.66
CA TYR A 396 -9.13 4.85 20.21
C TYR A 396 -10.39 4.43 19.43
N GLU A 397 -11.17 3.47 19.94
CA GLU A 397 -12.46 3.13 19.33
C GLU A 397 -13.44 4.30 19.34
N LEU A 398 -13.54 5.00 20.47
CA LEU A 398 -14.41 6.18 20.59
C LEU A 398 -13.98 7.33 19.67
N HIS A 399 -12.70 7.39 19.29
CA HIS A 399 -12.14 8.44 18.43
C HIS A 399 -11.96 8.01 16.98
N GLY A 400 -12.51 6.84 16.59
CA GLY A 400 -12.53 6.37 15.20
C GLY A 400 -11.18 5.89 14.66
N ASP A 401 -10.27 5.44 15.52
CA ASP A 401 -9.01 4.81 15.14
C ASP A 401 -9.00 3.32 15.55
N PRO A 402 -9.76 2.46 14.83
CA PRO A 402 -9.89 1.05 15.19
C PRO A 402 -8.58 0.27 15.07
N GLU A 403 -7.63 0.73 14.26
CA GLU A 403 -6.32 0.07 14.13
C GLU A 403 -5.45 0.29 15.37
N SER A 404 -5.40 1.50 15.89
CA SER A 404 -4.71 1.75 17.17
C SER A 404 -5.40 1.01 18.31
N ALA A 405 -6.74 0.94 18.31
CA ALA A 405 -7.49 0.13 19.26
C ALA A 405 -7.12 -1.35 19.20
N LEU A 406 -6.98 -1.90 17.98
CA LEU A 406 -6.57 -3.29 17.75
C LEU A 406 -5.17 -3.58 18.33
N GLU A 407 -4.19 -2.74 18.04
CA GLU A 407 -2.81 -2.92 18.56
C GLU A 407 -2.81 -2.90 20.09
N HIS A 408 -3.57 -2.01 20.71
CA HIS A 408 -3.71 -1.98 22.15
C HIS A 408 -4.50 -3.18 22.72
N ALA A 409 -5.52 -3.66 22.03
CA ALA A 409 -6.24 -4.86 22.42
C ALA A 409 -5.36 -6.11 22.36
N LEU A 410 -4.52 -6.24 21.33
CA LEU A 410 -3.49 -7.29 21.21
C LEU A 410 -2.50 -7.23 22.38
N ALA A 411 -1.98 -6.05 22.69
CA ALA A 411 -1.05 -5.85 23.80
C ALA A 411 -1.70 -6.12 25.19
N ALA A 412 -3.01 -5.94 25.29
CA ALA A 412 -3.78 -6.30 26.48
C ALA A 412 -4.07 -7.80 26.61
N GLY A 413 -3.85 -8.58 25.55
CA GLY A 413 -4.27 -9.99 25.47
C GLY A 413 -5.79 -10.17 25.41
N ASP A 414 -6.53 -9.14 24.97
CA ASP A 414 -7.98 -9.11 24.90
C ASP A 414 -8.47 -9.66 23.54
N LEU A 415 -8.38 -10.98 23.35
CA LEU A 415 -8.73 -11.64 22.10
C LEU A 415 -10.19 -11.44 21.71
N ASP A 416 -11.11 -11.30 22.67
CA ASP A 416 -12.52 -11.08 22.37
C ASP A 416 -12.72 -9.71 21.68
N ARG A 417 -12.01 -8.69 22.13
CA ARG A 417 -12.00 -7.37 21.54
C ARG A 417 -11.29 -7.35 20.19
N VAL A 418 -10.11 -7.98 20.13
CA VAL A 418 -9.37 -8.14 18.87
C VAL A 418 -10.28 -8.78 17.81
N ALA A 419 -11.00 -9.84 18.16
CA ALA A 419 -11.94 -10.51 17.26
C ALA A 419 -13.08 -9.58 16.80
N SER A 420 -13.61 -8.75 17.70
CA SER A 420 -14.65 -7.77 17.35
C SER A 420 -14.13 -6.76 16.32
N ILE A 421 -12.98 -6.15 16.60
CA ILE A 421 -12.40 -5.14 15.72
C ILE A 421 -12.00 -5.76 14.38
N VAL A 422 -11.33 -6.90 14.37
CA VAL A 422 -10.92 -7.60 13.12
C VAL A 422 -12.14 -7.96 12.28
N THR A 423 -13.24 -8.40 12.91
CA THR A 423 -14.50 -8.72 12.20
C THR A 423 -15.03 -7.49 11.46
N GLU A 424 -14.81 -6.31 12.01
CA GLU A 424 -15.28 -5.05 11.44
C GLU A 424 -14.35 -4.52 10.33
N ILE A 425 -13.02 -4.49 10.60
CA ILE A 425 -12.10 -3.75 9.72
C ILE A 425 -11.35 -4.62 8.70
N ALA A 426 -11.38 -5.97 8.80
CA ALA A 426 -10.52 -6.82 7.98
C ALA A 426 -10.78 -6.65 6.47
N LEU A 427 -12.02 -6.81 6.01
CA LEU A 427 -12.33 -6.66 4.57
C LEU A 427 -12.14 -5.24 4.05
N PRO A 428 -12.63 -4.17 4.72
CA PRO A 428 -12.32 -2.81 4.30
C PRO A 428 -10.82 -2.53 4.19
N THR A 429 -10.02 -3.04 5.12
CA THR A 429 -8.56 -2.90 5.11
C THR A 429 -7.92 -3.69 3.97
N TYR A 430 -8.43 -4.90 3.71
CA TYR A 430 -7.99 -5.74 2.60
C TYR A 430 -8.27 -5.05 1.25
N TYR A 431 -9.50 -4.57 1.03
CA TYR A 431 -9.85 -3.80 -0.16
C TYR A 431 -9.09 -2.48 -0.28
N GLY A 432 -8.65 -1.92 0.84
CA GLY A 432 -7.71 -0.79 0.87
C GLY A 432 -6.27 -1.16 0.45
N GLY A 433 -6.01 -2.40 0.03
CA GLY A 433 -4.69 -2.87 -0.44
C GLY A 433 -3.71 -3.25 0.67
N ARG A 434 -4.11 -3.20 1.95
CA ARG A 434 -3.23 -3.50 3.09
C ARG A 434 -3.33 -4.97 3.52
N ILE A 435 -2.99 -5.85 2.57
CA ILE A 435 -3.12 -7.31 2.69
C ILE A 435 -2.26 -7.83 3.85
N ALA A 436 -1.00 -7.39 3.93
CA ALA A 436 -0.06 -7.84 4.96
C ALA A 436 -0.52 -7.49 6.39
N SER A 437 -1.18 -6.36 6.58
CA SER A 437 -1.78 -5.98 7.87
C SER A 437 -2.89 -6.95 8.27
N VAL A 438 -3.79 -7.24 7.33
CA VAL A 438 -4.92 -8.16 7.58
C VAL A 438 -4.41 -9.58 7.86
N GLU A 439 -3.47 -10.09 7.07
CA GLU A 439 -2.88 -11.42 7.29
C GLU A 439 -2.20 -11.53 8.66
N ARG A 440 -1.49 -10.50 9.09
CA ARG A 440 -0.90 -10.43 10.42
C ARG A 440 -1.96 -10.50 11.52
N TRP A 441 -3.09 -9.81 11.37
CA TRP A 441 -4.18 -9.86 12.35
C TRP A 441 -4.84 -11.24 12.40
N LEU A 442 -5.13 -11.82 11.24
CA LEU A 442 -5.74 -13.14 11.12
C LEU A 442 -4.84 -14.25 11.69
N SER A 443 -3.50 -14.12 11.55
CA SER A 443 -2.56 -15.11 12.06
C SER A 443 -2.64 -15.36 13.57
N HIS A 444 -3.16 -14.40 14.36
CA HIS A 444 -3.37 -14.57 15.78
C HIS A 444 -4.48 -15.60 16.11
N PHE A 445 -5.33 -15.92 15.12
CA PHE A 445 -6.45 -16.82 15.28
C PHE A 445 -6.23 -18.22 14.65
N GLU A 446 -5.07 -18.47 14.04
CA GLU A 446 -4.75 -19.75 13.39
C GLU A 446 -4.54 -20.91 14.38
N GLN A 447 -4.46 -20.63 15.66
CA GLN A 447 -4.34 -21.65 16.69
C GLN A 447 -5.60 -22.51 16.74
N GLU A 448 -5.43 -23.80 17.05
CA GLU A 448 -6.50 -24.77 17.11
C GLU A 448 -7.64 -24.33 18.02
N GLY A 449 -8.88 -24.36 17.51
CA GLY A 449 -10.11 -24.01 18.22
C GLY A 449 -10.43 -22.51 18.30
N LEU A 450 -9.53 -21.59 17.94
CA LEU A 450 -9.83 -20.16 18.00
C LEU A 450 -10.78 -19.70 16.90
N LEU A 451 -10.70 -20.28 15.70
CA LEU A 451 -11.60 -19.93 14.60
C LEU A 451 -13.07 -20.22 14.92
N GLU A 452 -13.33 -21.35 15.58
CA GLU A 452 -14.70 -21.73 16.00
C GLU A 452 -15.19 -20.87 17.18
N ARG A 453 -14.28 -20.44 18.04
CA ARG A 453 -14.58 -19.51 19.12
C ARG A 453 -14.90 -18.10 18.59
N TYR A 454 -14.25 -17.69 17.48
CA TYR A 454 -14.43 -16.38 16.87
C TYR A 454 -14.91 -16.46 15.42
N PRO A 455 -16.15 -16.95 15.20
CA PRO A 455 -16.65 -17.24 13.87
C PRO A 455 -16.79 -16.00 12.96
N GLY A 456 -16.91 -14.79 13.52
CA GLY A 456 -16.84 -13.54 12.77
C GLY A 456 -15.48 -13.35 12.10
N VAL A 457 -14.39 -13.57 12.85
CA VAL A 457 -13.03 -13.54 12.30
C VAL A 457 -12.82 -14.64 11.28
N ALA A 458 -13.33 -15.86 11.58
CA ALA A 458 -13.24 -16.98 10.66
C ALA A 458 -13.93 -16.68 9.32
N LEU A 459 -15.09 -16.02 9.34
CA LEU A 459 -15.77 -15.58 8.12
C LEU A 459 -14.96 -14.53 7.34
N GLN A 460 -14.39 -13.53 8.02
CA GLN A 460 -13.56 -12.52 7.37
C GLN A 460 -12.30 -13.14 6.73
N GLY A 461 -11.64 -14.05 7.45
CA GLY A 461 -10.50 -14.80 6.93
C GLY A 461 -10.89 -15.69 5.75
N GLY A 462 -12.07 -16.35 5.79
CA GLY A 462 -12.63 -17.09 4.68
C GLY A 462 -12.71 -16.24 3.41
N TRP A 463 -13.24 -15.02 3.49
CA TRP A 463 -13.28 -14.07 2.38
C TRP A 463 -11.88 -13.62 1.92
N VAL A 464 -11.00 -13.28 2.85
CA VAL A 464 -9.62 -12.86 2.53
C VAL A 464 -8.86 -13.96 1.80
N HIS A 465 -8.95 -15.21 2.28
CA HIS A 465 -8.34 -16.36 1.62
C HIS A 465 -8.98 -16.65 0.28
N ALA A 466 -10.33 -16.51 0.20
CA ALA A 466 -11.06 -16.70 -1.04
C ALA A 466 -10.61 -15.69 -2.12
N ILE A 467 -10.54 -14.41 -1.83
CA ILE A 467 -10.08 -13.38 -2.76
C ILE A 467 -8.57 -13.53 -3.08
N GLY A 468 -7.78 -13.98 -2.10
CA GLY A 468 -6.33 -14.20 -2.23
C GLY A 468 -5.93 -15.51 -2.93
N GLY A 469 -6.87 -16.29 -3.48
CA GLY A 469 -6.56 -17.50 -4.24
C GLY A 469 -6.21 -18.73 -3.40
N ARG A 470 -6.53 -18.76 -2.11
CA ARG A 470 -6.20 -19.86 -1.17
C ARG A 470 -7.43 -20.68 -0.84
N ALA A 471 -7.89 -21.52 -1.79
CA ALA A 471 -9.15 -22.26 -1.71
C ALA A 471 -9.26 -23.18 -0.47
N ALA A 472 -8.19 -23.91 -0.13
CA ALA A 472 -8.18 -24.80 1.03
C ALA A 472 -8.31 -24.04 2.35
N ASP A 473 -7.61 -22.91 2.48
CA ASP A 473 -7.72 -22.05 3.66
C ASP A 473 -9.10 -21.40 3.74
N ALA A 474 -9.61 -20.86 2.63
CA ALA A 474 -10.95 -20.28 2.58
C ALA A 474 -12.01 -21.26 3.08
N GLN A 475 -11.94 -22.51 2.66
CA GLN A 475 -12.87 -23.55 3.11
C GLN A 475 -12.69 -23.89 4.59
N ARG A 476 -11.46 -24.09 5.05
CA ARG A 476 -11.18 -24.39 6.45
C ARG A 476 -11.75 -23.32 7.39
N TRP A 477 -11.56 -22.05 7.00
CA TRP A 477 -12.05 -20.89 7.75
C TRP A 477 -13.58 -20.78 7.68
N LEU A 478 -14.18 -21.03 6.52
CA LEU A 478 -15.63 -21.07 6.34
C LEU A 478 -16.27 -22.16 7.20
N ASP A 479 -15.73 -23.38 7.18
CA ASP A 479 -16.21 -24.50 8.00
C ASP A 479 -16.15 -24.17 9.51
N ALA A 480 -15.11 -23.44 9.94
CA ALA A 480 -15.02 -22.99 11.32
C ALA A 480 -16.07 -21.91 11.65
N ALA A 481 -16.33 -20.98 10.72
CA ALA A 481 -17.37 -19.98 10.88
C ALA A 481 -18.77 -20.62 11.01
N GLU A 482 -19.03 -21.69 10.27
CA GLU A 482 -20.30 -22.41 10.32
C GLU A 482 -20.50 -23.17 11.65
N ARG A 483 -19.44 -23.75 12.20
CA ARG A 483 -19.49 -24.48 13.48
C ARG A 483 -19.57 -23.56 14.69
N GLY A 484 -19.11 -22.31 14.54
CA GLY A 484 -19.05 -21.34 15.62
C GLY A 484 -20.41 -20.71 15.96
N THR A 485 -20.52 -20.14 17.15
CA THR A 485 -21.70 -19.37 17.57
C THR A 485 -21.35 -17.88 17.61
N PHE A 486 -21.85 -17.11 16.65
CA PHE A 486 -21.61 -15.69 16.54
C PHE A 486 -22.44 -14.88 17.55
N LYS A 487 -21.76 -13.99 18.25
CA LYS A 487 -22.37 -12.98 19.14
C LYS A 487 -21.78 -11.64 18.76
N GLY A 488 -22.53 -10.84 18.05
CA GLY A 488 -22.06 -9.52 17.58
C GLY A 488 -22.91 -9.00 16.45
N THR A 489 -22.41 -7.98 15.79
CA THR A 489 -23.03 -7.36 14.62
C THR A 489 -21.94 -7.18 13.57
N LEU A 490 -22.23 -7.54 12.33
CA LEU A 490 -21.36 -7.28 11.20
C LEU A 490 -21.50 -5.81 10.74
N LEU A 491 -20.60 -5.33 9.90
CA LEU A 491 -20.57 -3.98 9.35
C LEU A 491 -21.90 -3.50 8.74
N ASP A 492 -22.65 -4.42 8.15
CA ASP A 492 -23.93 -4.15 7.51
C ASP A 492 -25.13 -4.29 8.44
N GLY A 493 -24.90 -4.45 9.75
CA GLY A 493 -25.95 -4.63 10.74
C GLY A 493 -26.46 -6.05 10.91
N CYS A 494 -25.95 -7.03 10.16
CA CYS A 494 -26.30 -8.43 10.34
C CYS A 494 -25.90 -8.93 11.73
N THR A 495 -26.85 -9.52 12.47
CA THR A 495 -26.63 -10.14 13.79
C THR A 495 -26.37 -11.64 13.71
N THR A 496 -26.39 -12.20 12.51
CA THR A 496 -26.05 -13.60 12.22
C THR A 496 -25.10 -13.67 11.04
N LEU A 497 -24.23 -14.70 11.00
CA LEU A 497 -23.31 -14.91 9.89
C LEU A 497 -23.94 -15.61 8.70
N ARG A 498 -25.15 -16.18 8.85
CA ARG A 498 -25.78 -17.02 7.82
C ARG A 498 -25.84 -16.41 6.43
N PRO A 499 -26.27 -15.14 6.25
CA PRO A 499 -26.30 -14.53 4.92
C PRO A 499 -24.92 -14.42 4.29
N TRP A 500 -23.93 -13.99 5.06
CA TRP A 500 -22.56 -13.84 4.61
C TRP A 500 -21.90 -15.17 4.29
N ILE A 501 -22.13 -16.19 5.11
CA ILE A 501 -21.68 -17.56 4.86
C ILE A 501 -22.30 -18.09 3.57
N ALA A 502 -23.61 -17.90 3.37
CA ALA A 502 -24.29 -18.33 2.16
C ALA A 502 -23.70 -17.67 0.90
N VAL A 503 -23.42 -16.37 0.94
CA VAL A 503 -22.76 -15.68 -0.20
C VAL A 503 -21.36 -16.22 -0.46
N LEU A 504 -20.57 -16.50 0.58
CA LEU A 504 -19.24 -17.08 0.41
C LEU A 504 -19.30 -18.53 -0.15
N ARG A 505 -20.25 -19.34 0.33
CA ARG A 505 -20.48 -20.70 -0.22
C ARG A 505 -20.88 -20.65 -1.69
N ALA A 506 -21.80 -19.75 -2.04
CA ALA A 506 -22.18 -19.53 -3.43
C ALA A 506 -20.97 -19.15 -4.30
N ALA A 507 -20.10 -18.26 -3.81
CA ALA A 507 -18.88 -17.86 -4.53
C ALA A 507 -17.92 -19.05 -4.76
N LEU A 508 -17.71 -19.88 -3.74
CA LEU A 508 -16.86 -21.07 -3.82
C LEU A 508 -17.43 -22.18 -4.69
N CYS A 509 -18.77 -22.25 -4.87
CA CYS A 509 -19.49 -23.17 -5.75
C CYS A 509 -19.02 -24.65 -5.66
N ARG A 510 -18.74 -25.17 -4.47
CA ARG A 510 -18.15 -26.50 -4.30
C ARG A 510 -19.14 -27.63 -4.61
N ASP A 511 -20.39 -27.44 -4.23
CA ASP A 511 -21.46 -28.43 -4.38
C ASP A 511 -22.26 -28.26 -5.68
N GLY A 512 -21.69 -27.51 -6.63
CA GLY A 512 -22.23 -27.26 -7.96
C GLY A 512 -23.24 -26.11 -8.04
N VAL A 513 -23.70 -25.86 -9.26
CA VAL A 513 -24.46 -24.64 -9.60
C VAL A 513 -25.83 -24.58 -8.91
N TYR A 514 -26.51 -25.72 -8.71
CA TYR A 514 -27.82 -25.74 -8.02
C TYR A 514 -27.69 -25.29 -6.56
N GLN A 515 -26.60 -25.71 -5.87
CA GLN A 515 -26.34 -25.28 -4.51
C GLN A 515 -25.87 -23.80 -4.49
N MET A 516 -25.05 -23.38 -5.48
CA MET A 516 -24.68 -21.98 -5.68
C MET A 516 -25.91 -21.09 -5.78
N LEU A 517 -26.92 -21.50 -6.57
CA LEU A 517 -28.18 -20.78 -6.71
C LEU A 517 -28.91 -20.66 -5.37
N ALA A 518 -29.11 -21.77 -4.67
CA ALA A 518 -29.81 -21.81 -3.39
C ALA A 518 -29.09 -20.97 -2.31
N ASP A 519 -27.75 -21.04 -2.27
CA ASP A 519 -26.95 -20.25 -1.33
C ASP A 519 -26.99 -18.75 -1.67
N ALA A 520 -26.94 -18.39 -2.96
CA ALA A 520 -27.04 -16.99 -3.40
C ALA A 520 -28.42 -16.38 -3.07
N GLU A 521 -29.51 -17.13 -3.31
CA GLU A 521 -30.89 -16.75 -2.94
C GLU A 521 -31.02 -16.55 -1.41
N SER A 522 -30.52 -17.52 -0.64
CA SER A 522 -30.54 -17.48 0.83
C SER A 522 -29.73 -16.29 1.37
N GLY A 523 -28.55 -16.06 0.79
CA GLY A 523 -27.71 -14.92 1.11
C GLY A 523 -28.41 -13.62 0.85
N LEU A 524 -28.90 -13.41 -0.37
CA LEU A 524 -29.59 -12.18 -0.80
C LEU A 524 -30.83 -11.88 0.06
N ALA A 525 -31.62 -12.90 0.39
CA ALA A 525 -32.82 -12.77 1.22
C ALA A 525 -32.49 -12.33 2.66
N GLY A 526 -31.34 -12.72 3.19
CA GLY A 526 -30.91 -12.40 4.55
C GLY A 526 -30.10 -11.13 4.71
N LEU A 527 -29.60 -10.54 3.61
CA LEU A 527 -28.79 -9.33 3.64
C LEU A 527 -29.66 -8.06 3.72
N PRO A 528 -29.28 -7.07 4.54
CA PRO A 528 -29.92 -5.76 4.54
C PRO A 528 -29.80 -5.05 3.17
N PRO A 529 -30.73 -4.11 2.87
CA PRO A 529 -30.72 -3.38 1.59
C PRO A 529 -29.44 -2.60 1.30
N ASP A 530 -28.73 -2.17 2.35
CA ASP A 530 -27.49 -1.39 2.23
C ASP A 530 -26.24 -2.22 2.51
N SER A 531 -26.35 -3.55 2.57
CA SER A 531 -25.21 -4.45 2.77
C SER A 531 -24.21 -4.34 1.61
N LEU A 532 -22.94 -4.26 1.95
CA LEU A 532 -21.83 -4.25 0.98
C LEU A 532 -21.72 -5.56 0.17
N LEU A 533 -22.24 -6.68 0.71
CA LEU A 533 -22.25 -7.98 0.01
C LEU A 533 -23.46 -8.17 -0.92
N ARG A 534 -24.43 -7.29 -0.88
CA ARG A 534 -25.63 -7.42 -1.71
C ARG A 534 -25.34 -7.44 -3.21
N PRO A 535 -24.47 -6.56 -3.76
CA PRO A 535 -24.04 -6.64 -5.16
C PRO A 535 -23.41 -8.01 -5.50
N THR A 536 -22.57 -8.54 -4.61
CA THR A 536 -21.95 -9.86 -4.81
C THR A 536 -22.97 -10.98 -4.78
N ALA A 537 -23.95 -10.95 -3.87
CA ALA A 537 -25.05 -11.92 -3.86
C ALA A 537 -25.87 -11.87 -5.15
N LEU A 538 -26.18 -10.68 -5.67
CA LEU A 538 -26.87 -10.51 -6.95
C LEU A 538 -26.04 -11.00 -8.14
N LEU A 539 -24.73 -10.76 -8.14
CA LEU A 539 -23.79 -11.29 -9.13
C LEU A 539 -23.85 -12.83 -9.13
N LEU A 540 -23.66 -13.45 -7.98
CA LEU A 540 -23.64 -14.92 -7.86
C LEU A 540 -24.98 -15.55 -8.25
N LEU A 541 -26.07 -14.88 -7.94
CA LEU A 541 -27.41 -15.30 -8.35
C LEU A 541 -27.57 -15.23 -9.88
N GLY A 542 -27.09 -14.13 -10.48
CA GLY A 542 -27.08 -13.96 -11.94
C GLY A 542 -26.21 -15.00 -12.63
N SER A 543 -24.97 -15.18 -12.13
CA SER A 543 -24.03 -16.19 -12.65
C SER A 543 -24.61 -17.62 -12.55
N ALA A 544 -25.23 -17.96 -11.43
CA ALA A 544 -25.86 -19.28 -11.26
C ALA A 544 -26.96 -19.52 -12.31
N HIS A 545 -27.82 -18.53 -12.61
CA HIS A 545 -28.82 -18.64 -13.68
C HIS A 545 -28.18 -18.82 -15.06
N VAL A 546 -27.10 -18.06 -15.36
CA VAL A 546 -26.35 -18.22 -16.63
C VAL A 546 -25.78 -19.62 -16.75
N LEU A 547 -25.18 -20.15 -15.67
CA LEU A 547 -24.63 -21.50 -15.63
C LEU A 547 -25.68 -22.60 -15.77
N LEU A 548 -26.95 -22.31 -15.47
CA LEU A 548 -28.09 -23.19 -15.69
C LEU A 548 -28.72 -23.00 -17.07
N GLY A 549 -28.21 -22.10 -17.93
CA GLY A 549 -28.75 -21.79 -19.25
C GLY A 549 -29.99 -20.87 -19.23
N GLU A 550 -30.22 -20.17 -18.11
CA GLU A 550 -31.36 -19.24 -17.93
C GLU A 550 -30.89 -17.78 -18.15
N ASP A 551 -30.36 -17.50 -19.34
CA ASP A 551 -29.66 -16.23 -19.68
C ASP A 551 -30.47 -14.98 -19.43
N GLU A 552 -31.79 -14.97 -19.74
CA GLU A 552 -32.66 -13.81 -19.54
C GLU A 552 -32.76 -13.42 -18.05
N ARG A 553 -32.89 -14.42 -17.18
CA ARG A 553 -32.93 -14.23 -15.73
C ARG A 553 -31.54 -13.80 -15.23
N GLY A 554 -30.51 -14.46 -15.71
CA GLY A 554 -29.12 -14.15 -15.38
C GLY A 554 -28.79 -12.69 -15.70
N ASP A 555 -29.09 -12.20 -16.93
CA ASP A 555 -28.83 -10.79 -17.30
C ASP A 555 -29.59 -9.79 -16.42
N ALA A 556 -30.82 -10.12 -16.00
CA ALA A 556 -31.59 -9.24 -15.13
C ALA A 556 -30.91 -9.06 -13.75
N PHE A 557 -30.44 -10.16 -13.13
CA PHE A 557 -29.71 -10.09 -11.86
C PHE A 557 -28.32 -9.44 -12.02
N LEU A 558 -27.59 -9.76 -13.08
CA LEU A 558 -26.27 -9.18 -13.36
C LEU A 558 -26.38 -7.66 -13.61
N ARG A 559 -27.45 -7.19 -14.27
CA ARG A 559 -27.73 -5.77 -14.44
C ARG A 559 -27.96 -5.08 -13.10
N SER A 560 -28.73 -5.73 -12.21
CA SER A 560 -28.99 -5.22 -10.87
C SER A 560 -27.71 -5.20 -10.03
N ALA A 561 -26.89 -6.27 -10.13
CA ALA A 561 -25.59 -6.36 -9.49
C ALA A 561 -24.66 -5.21 -9.91
N ALA A 562 -24.55 -4.97 -11.21
CA ALA A 562 -23.71 -3.89 -11.75
C ALA A 562 -24.18 -2.50 -11.28
N ALA A 563 -25.49 -2.26 -11.21
CA ALA A 563 -26.06 -0.99 -10.75
C ALA A 563 -25.86 -0.77 -9.24
N GLU A 564 -26.08 -1.80 -8.42
CA GLU A 564 -25.83 -1.69 -6.97
C GLU A 564 -24.33 -1.59 -6.66
N ALA A 565 -23.48 -2.33 -7.39
CA ALA A 565 -22.03 -2.26 -7.26
C ALA A 565 -21.48 -0.86 -7.60
N ASP A 566 -22.00 -0.22 -8.64
CA ASP A 566 -21.65 1.15 -9.01
C ASP A 566 -22.00 2.13 -7.88
N ARG A 567 -23.19 2.00 -7.30
CA ARG A 567 -23.64 2.83 -6.17
C ARG A 567 -22.78 2.68 -4.92
N LEU A 568 -22.30 1.48 -4.65
CA LEU A 568 -21.53 1.14 -3.44
C LEU A 568 -20.00 1.17 -3.67
N GLY A 569 -19.53 1.45 -4.90
CA GLY A 569 -18.11 1.45 -5.23
C GLY A 569 -17.46 0.06 -5.28
N ALA A 570 -18.26 -1.01 -5.43
CA ALA A 570 -17.79 -2.40 -5.54
C ALA A 570 -17.32 -2.70 -6.97
N THR A 571 -16.17 -2.16 -7.36
CA THR A 571 -15.69 -2.15 -8.75
C THR A 571 -15.43 -3.54 -9.32
N ASP A 572 -14.88 -4.46 -8.53
CA ASP A 572 -14.63 -5.84 -8.91
C ASP A 572 -15.94 -6.60 -9.24
N THR A 573 -16.94 -6.49 -8.40
CA THR A 573 -18.26 -7.08 -8.61
C THR A 573 -18.94 -6.49 -9.87
N ARG A 574 -18.84 -5.17 -10.06
CA ARG A 574 -19.38 -4.50 -11.25
C ARG A 574 -18.72 -5.00 -12.52
N MET A 575 -17.39 -5.13 -12.50
CA MET A 575 -16.58 -5.59 -13.63
C MET A 575 -16.96 -7.02 -14.04
N VAL A 576 -17.07 -7.96 -13.09
CA VAL A 576 -17.47 -9.34 -13.36
C VAL A 576 -18.89 -9.38 -13.92
N ALA A 577 -19.84 -8.66 -13.31
CA ALA A 577 -21.23 -8.61 -13.78
C ALA A 577 -21.34 -8.10 -15.22
N ILE A 578 -20.60 -7.07 -15.59
CA ILE A 578 -20.56 -6.54 -16.96
C ILE A 578 -19.89 -7.53 -17.92
N SER A 579 -18.84 -8.24 -17.47
CA SER A 579 -18.16 -9.26 -18.28
C SER A 579 -19.08 -10.42 -18.60
N GLU A 580 -19.81 -10.95 -17.63
CA GLU A 580 -20.79 -12.02 -17.87
C GLU A 580 -21.92 -11.59 -18.77
N ARG A 581 -22.41 -10.36 -18.65
CA ARG A 581 -23.40 -9.80 -19.58
C ARG A 581 -22.85 -9.70 -21.00
N SER A 582 -21.57 -9.43 -21.16
CA SER A 582 -20.89 -9.48 -22.48
C SER A 582 -20.89 -10.89 -23.06
N LEU A 583 -20.71 -11.93 -22.19
CA LEU A 583 -20.80 -13.32 -22.63
C LEU A 583 -22.22 -13.67 -23.11
N ILE A 584 -23.24 -13.30 -22.35
CA ILE A 584 -24.66 -13.51 -22.72
C ILE A 584 -24.96 -12.85 -24.06
N ALA A 585 -24.64 -11.56 -24.23
CA ALA A 585 -24.89 -10.85 -25.48
C ALA A 585 -24.16 -11.51 -26.66
N SER A 586 -22.93 -12.00 -26.42
CA SER A 586 -22.14 -12.70 -27.44
C SER A 586 -22.73 -14.07 -27.83
N ALA A 587 -23.39 -14.77 -26.90
CA ALA A 587 -24.07 -16.04 -27.16
C ALA A 587 -25.39 -15.87 -27.91
N HIS A 588 -26.08 -14.75 -27.73
CA HIS A 588 -27.35 -14.42 -28.38
C HIS A 588 -27.19 -13.64 -29.69
N ASP A 589 -26.05 -13.75 -30.40
CA ASP A 589 -25.78 -13.08 -31.68
C ASP A 589 -25.95 -11.55 -31.66
N ASP A 590 -25.68 -10.90 -30.50
CA ASP A 590 -25.57 -9.46 -30.38
C ASP A 590 -24.10 -9.03 -30.11
N PRO A 591 -23.24 -9.12 -31.13
CA PRO A 591 -21.84 -8.81 -30.98
C PRO A 591 -21.58 -7.32 -30.67
N ALA A 592 -22.50 -6.43 -31.02
CA ALA A 592 -22.35 -5.01 -30.75
C ALA A 592 -22.56 -4.68 -29.27
N ALA A 593 -23.62 -5.24 -28.66
CA ALA A 593 -23.82 -5.13 -27.21
C ALA A 593 -22.70 -5.83 -26.45
N GLY A 594 -22.31 -7.05 -26.87
CA GLY A 594 -21.21 -7.78 -26.27
C GLY A 594 -19.90 -7.00 -26.27
N GLN A 595 -19.56 -6.35 -27.40
CA GLN A 595 -18.36 -5.49 -27.50
C GLN A 595 -18.45 -4.27 -26.57
N THR A 596 -19.58 -3.60 -26.53
CA THR A 596 -19.78 -2.42 -25.69
C THR A 596 -19.55 -2.77 -24.22
N LEU A 597 -20.12 -3.88 -23.77
CA LEU A 597 -19.95 -4.38 -22.40
C LEU A 597 -18.50 -4.82 -22.11
N ALA A 598 -17.84 -5.49 -23.07
CA ALA A 598 -16.45 -5.88 -22.93
C ALA A 598 -15.52 -4.67 -22.76
N LEU A 599 -15.75 -3.59 -23.55
CA LEU A 599 -14.99 -2.34 -23.41
C LEU A 599 -15.26 -1.65 -22.06
N GLN A 600 -16.51 -1.65 -21.59
CA GLN A 600 -16.83 -1.12 -20.26
C GLN A 600 -16.12 -1.90 -19.14
N ALA A 601 -16.08 -3.23 -19.24
CA ALA A 601 -15.37 -4.05 -18.28
C ALA A 601 -13.86 -3.76 -18.30
N GLN A 602 -13.28 -3.60 -19.49
CA GLN A 602 -11.87 -3.24 -19.66
C GLN A 602 -11.56 -1.85 -19.07
N GLU A 603 -12.41 -0.86 -19.31
CA GLU A 603 -12.26 0.47 -18.72
C GLU A 603 -12.24 0.41 -17.18
N LEU A 604 -13.02 -0.47 -16.55
CA LEU A 604 -13.01 -0.67 -15.11
C LEU A 604 -11.68 -1.28 -14.64
N VAL A 605 -11.11 -2.24 -15.38
CA VAL A 605 -9.77 -2.79 -15.09
C VAL A 605 -8.73 -1.69 -15.10
N ASP A 606 -8.74 -0.85 -16.14
CA ASP A 606 -7.74 0.21 -16.35
C ASP A 606 -7.85 1.33 -15.31
N HIS A 607 -9.07 1.78 -14.99
CA HIS A 607 -9.28 2.90 -14.06
C HIS A 607 -9.15 2.53 -12.59
N ALA A 608 -9.57 1.32 -12.20
CA ALA A 608 -9.51 0.89 -10.81
C ALA A 608 -8.19 0.18 -10.47
N HIS A 609 -7.31 0.00 -11.46
CA HIS A 609 -6.02 -0.68 -11.28
C HIS A 609 -6.16 -2.08 -10.66
N VAL A 610 -7.21 -2.78 -11.03
CA VAL A 610 -7.51 -4.16 -10.57
C VAL A 610 -6.96 -5.22 -11.54
N ASP A 611 -5.98 -4.85 -12.35
CA ASP A 611 -5.32 -5.67 -13.38
C ASP A 611 -4.64 -6.95 -12.83
N GLN A 612 -4.57 -7.09 -11.50
CA GLN A 612 -3.97 -8.24 -10.82
C GLN A 612 -4.93 -9.01 -9.91
N TYR A 613 -6.20 -8.69 -9.96
CA TYR A 613 -7.23 -9.48 -9.28
C TYR A 613 -7.59 -10.69 -10.11
N VAL A 614 -7.85 -11.81 -9.43
CA VAL A 614 -8.36 -13.03 -10.10
C VAL A 614 -9.62 -12.74 -10.90
N THR A 615 -10.45 -11.83 -10.40
CA THR A 615 -11.70 -11.41 -11.05
C THR A 615 -11.49 -10.60 -12.34
N SER A 616 -10.32 -10.00 -12.58
CA SER A 616 -10.03 -9.30 -13.84
C SER A 616 -9.78 -10.24 -15.02
N ALA A 617 -9.48 -11.51 -14.77
CA ALA A 617 -9.20 -12.48 -15.83
C ALA A 617 -10.38 -12.61 -16.82
N ILE A 618 -11.62 -12.60 -16.33
CA ILE A 618 -12.80 -12.69 -17.20
C ILE A 618 -12.96 -11.44 -18.04
N ALA A 619 -12.72 -10.24 -17.49
CA ALA A 619 -12.81 -8.98 -18.22
C ALA A 619 -11.78 -8.92 -19.37
N LEU A 620 -10.53 -9.31 -19.09
CA LEU A 620 -9.46 -9.39 -20.07
C LEU A 620 -9.75 -10.42 -21.16
N ALA A 621 -10.32 -11.57 -20.78
CA ALA A 621 -10.69 -12.62 -21.72
C ALA A 621 -11.81 -12.19 -22.68
N VAL A 622 -12.88 -11.58 -22.16
CA VAL A 622 -13.98 -11.07 -23.03
C VAL A 622 -13.51 -9.90 -23.89
N ALA A 623 -12.63 -9.02 -23.38
CA ALA A 623 -12.04 -7.94 -24.17
C ALA A 623 -11.16 -8.47 -25.30
N ALA A 624 -10.35 -9.48 -25.05
CA ALA A 624 -9.53 -10.14 -26.06
C ALA A 624 -10.40 -10.74 -27.17
N ARG A 625 -11.45 -11.47 -26.81
CA ARG A 625 -12.39 -12.05 -27.80
C ARG A 625 -13.15 -10.99 -28.59
N ALA A 626 -13.63 -9.94 -27.92
CA ALA A 626 -14.29 -8.82 -28.60
C ALA A 626 -13.35 -8.14 -29.58
N ALA A 627 -12.09 -7.92 -29.23
CA ALA A 627 -11.07 -7.37 -30.12
C ALA A 627 -10.82 -8.26 -31.35
N LEU A 628 -10.74 -9.59 -31.17
CA LEU A 628 -10.55 -10.55 -32.27
C LEU A 628 -11.72 -10.53 -33.25
N ARG A 629 -12.98 -10.53 -32.76
CA ARG A 629 -14.17 -10.48 -33.62
C ARG A 629 -14.21 -9.24 -34.53
N HIS A 630 -13.56 -8.14 -34.10
CA HIS A 630 -13.50 -6.88 -34.87
C HIS A 630 -12.17 -6.67 -35.60
N GLY A 631 -11.34 -7.72 -35.72
CA GLY A 631 -10.07 -7.66 -36.43
C GLY A 631 -8.98 -6.80 -35.75
N ARG A 632 -9.13 -6.46 -34.45
CA ARG A 632 -8.17 -5.66 -33.70
C ARG A 632 -7.12 -6.55 -33.01
N TRP A 633 -6.32 -7.20 -33.83
CA TRP A 633 -5.38 -8.26 -33.43
C TRP A 633 -4.33 -7.82 -32.40
N ASP A 634 -3.82 -6.59 -32.51
CA ASP A 634 -2.80 -6.09 -31.58
C ASP A 634 -3.39 -5.84 -30.20
N GLN A 635 -4.62 -5.31 -30.13
CA GLN A 635 -5.34 -5.14 -28.88
C GLN A 635 -5.68 -6.48 -28.23
N ALA A 636 -6.14 -7.45 -29.01
CA ALA A 636 -6.41 -8.79 -28.50
C ALA A 636 -5.17 -9.44 -27.89
N ARG A 637 -4.02 -9.30 -28.55
CA ARG A 637 -2.74 -9.81 -28.01
C ARG A 637 -2.32 -9.10 -26.74
N ALA A 638 -2.53 -7.79 -26.63
CA ALA A 638 -2.27 -7.04 -25.41
C ALA A 638 -3.12 -7.58 -24.24
N HIS A 639 -4.45 -7.72 -24.45
CA HIS A 639 -5.34 -8.25 -23.41
C HIS A 639 -5.00 -9.69 -23.03
N LEU A 640 -4.63 -10.55 -24.01
CA LEU A 640 -4.18 -11.90 -23.72
C LEU A 640 -2.88 -11.92 -22.92
N ALA A 641 -1.94 -11.03 -23.23
CA ALA A 641 -0.69 -10.93 -22.48
C ALA A 641 -0.93 -10.46 -21.02
N GLU A 642 -1.93 -9.60 -20.82
CA GLU A 642 -2.37 -9.19 -19.48
C GLU A 642 -3.07 -10.33 -18.75
N ALA A 643 -3.97 -11.04 -19.41
CA ALA A 643 -4.66 -12.20 -18.86
C ALA A 643 -3.68 -13.31 -18.44
N GLU A 644 -2.61 -13.55 -19.21
CA GLU A 644 -1.56 -14.51 -18.85
C GLU A 644 -0.81 -14.16 -17.55
N ARG A 645 -0.73 -12.88 -17.17
CA ARG A 645 -0.14 -12.47 -15.89
C ARG A 645 -1.02 -12.84 -14.72
N VAL A 646 -2.34 -12.86 -14.92
CA VAL A 646 -3.35 -13.18 -13.89
C VAL A 646 -3.64 -14.69 -13.85
N ARG A 647 -3.40 -15.41 -14.95
CA ARG A 647 -3.69 -16.85 -15.10
C ARG A 647 -3.15 -17.73 -13.96
N PRO A 648 -1.94 -17.54 -13.40
CA PRO A 648 -1.48 -18.34 -12.28
C PRO A 648 -2.39 -18.27 -11.05
N LEU A 649 -3.12 -17.17 -10.87
CA LEU A 649 -4.09 -17.01 -9.79
C LEU A 649 -5.37 -17.84 -10.04
N LEU A 650 -5.73 -18.07 -11.31
CA LEU A 650 -6.84 -18.95 -11.70
C LEU A 650 -6.54 -20.42 -11.43
N GLY A 651 -5.27 -20.84 -11.52
CA GLY A 651 -4.83 -22.24 -11.37
C GLY A 651 -5.08 -22.86 -9.99
N GLN A 652 -5.58 -22.09 -9.02
CA GLN A 652 -5.95 -22.58 -7.69
C GLN A 652 -7.46 -22.86 -7.53
N ALA A 653 -8.23 -22.79 -8.64
CA ALA A 653 -9.67 -23.13 -8.72
C ALA A 653 -10.54 -22.49 -7.61
N LEU A 654 -10.25 -21.27 -7.25
CA LEU A 654 -10.86 -20.57 -6.12
C LEU A 654 -12.36 -20.30 -6.32
N PHE A 655 -12.69 -19.78 -7.50
CA PHE A 655 -14.06 -19.65 -7.99
C PHE A 655 -14.17 -20.50 -9.27
N PRO A 656 -14.44 -21.83 -9.14
CA PRO A 656 -14.30 -22.74 -10.26
C PRO A 656 -15.14 -22.34 -11.48
N TRP A 657 -16.32 -21.78 -11.24
CA TRP A 657 -17.21 -21.28 -12.30
C TRP A 657 -16.59 -20.09 -13.05
N LEU A 658 -16.00 -19.11 -12.32
CA LEU A 658 -15.36 -17.92 -12.93
C LEU A 658 -14.05 -18.29 -13.62
N THR A 659 -13.25 -19.14 -12.99
CA THR A 659 -12.00 -19.67 -13.56
C THR A 659 -12.28 -20.36 -14.88
N LEU A 660 -13.28 -21.22 -14.91
CA LEU A 660 -13.63 -22.00 -16.10
C LEU A 660 -14.16 -21.09 -17.22
N GLN A 661 -15.03 -20.11 -16.90
CA GLN A 661 -15.49 -19.12 -17.87
C GLN A 661 -14.32 -18.32 -18.48
N ALA A 662 -13.40 -17.84 -17.65
CA ALA A 662 -12.22 -17.10 -18.13
C ALA A 662 -11.32 -17.97 -19.00
N GLN A 663 -11.04 -19.22 -18.57
CA GLN A 663 -10.22 -20.16 -19.33
C GLN A 663 -10.87 -20.56 -20.65
N LEU A 664 -12.18 -20.77 -20.72
CA LEU A 664 -12.92 -21.04 -21.94
C LEU A 664 -12.79 -19.88 -22.94
N GLU A 665 -12.95 -18.65 -22.47
CA GLU A 665 -12.85 -17.47 -23.33
C GLU A 665 -11.40 -17.24 -23.82
N LEU A 666 -10.40 -17.46 -22.98
CA LEU A 666 -9.01 -17.43 -23.36
C LEU A 666 -8.66 -18.53 -24.36
N ALA A 667 -9.13 -19.75 -24.14
CA ALA A 667 -8.90 -20.86 -25.04
C ALA A 667 -9.55 -20.63 -26.41
N ARG A 668 -10.77 -20.10 -26.45
CA ARG A 668 -11.44 -19.68 -27.69
C ARG A 668 -10.68 -18.55 -28.41
N ALA A 669 -10.10 -17.61 -27.66
CA ALA A 669 -9.28 -16.55 -28.23
C ALA A 669 -7.97 -17.10 -28.81
N TYR A 670 -7.27 -18.00 -28.10
CA TYR A 670 -6.07 -18.66 -28.62
C TYR A 670 -6.36 -19.57 -29.82
N LEU A 671 -7.50 -20.28 -29.78
CA LEU A 671 -7.94 -21.10 -30.91
C LEU A 671 -8.13 -20.24 -32.18
N ALA A 672 -8.80 -19.09 -32.05
CA ALA A 672 -8.99 -18.15 -33.16
C ALA A 672 -7.66 -17.57 -33.69
N LEU A 673 -6.63 -17.50 -32.87
CA LEU A 673 -5.28 -17.09 -33.26
C LEU A 673 -4.42 -18.24 -33.82
N GLY A 674 -4.90 -19.49 -33.75
CA GLY A 674 -4.11 -20.70 -34.05
C GLY A 674 -2.93 -20.89 -33.08
N ASP A 675 -3.05 -20.41 -31.85
CA ASP A 675 -1.99 -20.47 -30.83
C ASP A 675 -2.07 -21.80 -30.07
N PRO A 676 -0.97 -22.54 -29.93
CA PRO A 676 -0.94 -23.86 -29.26
C PRO A 676 -1.35 -23.83 -27.80
N ARG A 677 -1.35 -22.66 -27.14
CA ARG A 677 -1.83 -22.47 -25.76
C ARG A 677 -3.29 -22.89 -25.59
N ALA A 678 -4.10 -22.86 -26.68
CA ALA A 678 -5.46 -23.40 -26.64
C ALA A 678 -5.52 -24.84 -26.13
N HIS A 679 -4.59 -25.72 -26.56
CA HIS A 679 -4.54 -27.11 -26.12
C HIS A 679 -4.19 -27.25 -24.63
N THR A 680 -3.26 -26.42 -24.15
CA THR A 680 -2.90 -26.41 -22.72
C THR A 680 -4.08 -26.00 -21.87
N LEU A 681 -4.80 -24.93 -22.28
CA LEU A 681 -5.98 -24.45 -21.55
C LEU A 681 -7.11 -25.50 -21.54
N VAL A 682 -7.34 -26.22 -22.65
CA VAL A 682 -8.34 -27.30 -22.67
C VAL A 682 -8.00 -28.41 -21.67
N THR A 683 -6.72 -28.73 -21.51
CA THR A 683 -6.30 -29.68 -20.47
C THR A 683 -6.60 -29.14 -19.07
N GLU A 684 -6.24 -27.90 -18.80
CA GLU A 684 -6.51 -27.23 -17.51
C GLU A 684 -8.02 -27.14 -17.23
N ILE A 685 -8.84 -26.84 -18.26
CA ILE A 685 -10.31 -26.83 -18.19
C ILE A 685 -10.83 -28.20 -17.76
N ARG A 686 -10.28 -29.29 -18.34
CA ARG A 686 -10.67 -30.66 -17.95
C ARG A 686 -10.30 -30.96 -16.50
N ASP A 687 -9.10 -30.60 -16.08
CA ASP A 687 -8.69 -30.79 -14.68
C ASP A 687 -9.67 -30.11 -13.71
N VAL A 688 -10.12 -28.87 -14.02
CA VAL A 688 -11.12 -28.16 -13.22
C VAL A 688 -12.48 -28.87 -13.25
N LEU A 689 -12.93 -29.37 -14.41
CA LEU A 689 -14.20 -30.09 -14.52
C LEU A 689 -14.17 -31.45 -13.84
N ASP A 690 -13.04 -32.14 -13.80
CA ASP A 690 -12.86 -33.39 -13.08
C ASP A 690 -13.00 -33.19 -11.57
N GLU A 691 -12.50 -32.05 -11.05
CA GLU A 691 -12.65 -31.67 -9.65
C GLU A 691 -14.06 -31.12 -9.34
N HIS A 692 -14.70 -30.43 -10.32
CA HIS A 692 -15.98 -29.74 -10.19
C HIS A 692 -16.94 -30.11 -11.32
N PRO A 693 -17.49 -31.33 -11.35
CA PRO A 693 -18.26 -31.83 -12.50
C PRO A 693 -19.63 -31.14 -12.68
N HIS A 694 -20.12 -30.39 -11.70
CA HIS A 694 -21.48 -29.85 -11.68
C HIS A 694 -21.52 -28.33 -11.93
N LEU A 695 -20.78 -27.86 -12.93
CA LEU A 695 -20.70 -26.43 -13.31
C LEU A 695 -21.62 -26.04 -14.49
N GLY A 696 -22.75 -26.77 -14.66
CA GLY A 696 -23.81 -26.45 -15.60
C GLY A 696 -23.35 -26.48 -17.05
N VAL A 697 -23.74 -25.46 -17.81
CA VAL A 697 -23.45 -25.33 -19.24
C VAL A 697 -21.95 -25.24 -19.59
N LEU A 698 -21.08 -25.02 -18.62
CA LEU A 698 -19.63 -24.91 -18.88
C LEU A 698 -19.02 -26.24 -19.31
N ALA A 699 -19.58 -27.37 -18.83
CA ALA A 699 -19.15 -28.71 -19.28
C ALA A 699 -19.45 -28.93 -20.77
N ASP A 700 -20.65 -28.57 -21.22
CA ASP A 700 -21.03 -28.65 -22.63
C ASP A 700 -20.18 -27.72 -23.49
N GLN A 701 -19.92 -26.50 -23.03
CA GLN A 701 -19.05 -25.54 -23.71
C GLN A 701 -17.60 -26.02 -23.82
N ALA A 702 -17.09 -26.77 -22.83
CA ALA A 702 -15.77 -27.37 -22.90
C ALA A 702 -15.71 -28.49 -23.93
N ASP A 703 -16.79 -29.33 -24.01
CA ASP A 703 -16.93 -30.39 -25.01
C ASP A 703 -16.98 -29.84 -26.42
N GLU A 704 -17.73 -28.73 -26.65
CA GLU A 704 -17.76 -28.02 -27.92
C GLU A 704 -16.38 -27.47 -28.31
N LEU A 705 -15.69 -26.80 -27.39
CA LEU A 705 -14.35 -26.27 -27.63
C LEU A 705 -13.36 -27.38 -27.98
N GLU A 706 -13.43 -28.51 -27.33
CA GLU A 706 -12.58 -29.67 -27.60
C GLU A 706 -12.90 -30.28 -28.96
N ALA A 707 -14.18 -30.32 -29.34
CA ALA A 707 -14.60 -30.76 -30.67
C ALA A 707 -14.08 -29.80 -31.76
N ASP A 708 -14.12 -28.50 -31.55
CA ASP A 708 -13.57 -27.51 -32.45
C ASP A 708 -12.05 -27.69 -32.63
N LEU A 709 -11.32 -27.91 -31.51
CA LEU A 709 -9.90 -28.24 -31.56
C LEU A 709 -9.58 -29.51 -32.32
N ARG A 710 -10.38 -30.61 -32.15
CA ARG A 710 -10.24 -31.88 -32.89
C ARG A 710 -10.65 -31.75 -34.34
N GLY A 711 -11.63 -30.90 -34.66
CA GLY A 711 -12.08 -30.62 -36.03
C GLY A 711 -11.08 -29.79 -36.85
N MET A 712 -10.11 -29.15 -36.21
CA MET A 712 -9.01 -28.53 -36.96
C MET A 712 -8.18 -29.64 -37.63
N PRO A 713 -7.97 -29.56 -38.93
CA PRO A 713 -7.22 -30.61 -39.63
C PRO A 713 -5.82 -30.73 -39.02
N GLU A 714 -5.43 -31.95 -38.67
CA GLU A 714 -4.06 -32.34 -38.23
C GLU A 714 -3.00 -32.11 -39.31
N HIS A 715 -3.15 -31.11 -40.13
CA HIS A 715 -2.15 -30.77 -41.11
C HIS A 715 -1.24 -29.70 -40.57
N GLY A 716 -0.18 -30.17 -39.99
CA GLY A 716 1.12 -29.55 -39.96
C GLY A 716 1.16 -28.11 -39.52
N ASN A 717 1.62 -27.97 -38.30
CA ASN A 717 2.35 -26.80 -37.85
C ASN A 717 1.88 -25.43 -38.37
N GLY A 718 0.90 -24.84 -37.73
CA GLY A 718 0.95 -23.39 -37.58
C GLY A 718 0.88 -22.54 -38.82
N ALA A 719 -0.14 -22.71 -39.70
CA ALA A 719 -0.31 -21.73 -40.78
C ALA A 719 -0.78 -20.36 -40.25
N ALA A 720 -1.53 -20.30 -39.15
CA ALA A 720 -1.92 -19.03 -38.53
C ALA A 720 -1.00 -18.63 -37.38
N ALA A 721 -0.47 -19.58 -36.60
CA ALA A 721 0.48 -19.32 -35.52
C ALA A 721 1.86 -18.88 -36.00
N GLY A 722 2.18 -19.05 -37.28
CA GLY A 722 3.45 -18.63 -37.90
C GLY A 722 3.47 -17.22 -38.45
N LEU A 723 2.33 -16.53 -38.61
CA LEU A 723 2.31 -15.18 -39.16
C LEU A 723 2.71 -14.15 -38.09
N THR A 724 3.70 -13.32 -38.42
CA THR A 724 4.12 -12.19 -37.58
C THR A 724 3.08 -11.07 -37.59
N GLY A 725 3.12 -10.14 -36.63
CA GLY A 725 2.24 -8.97 -36.63
C GLY A 725 2.34 -8.10 -37.89
N ALA A 726 3.49 -8.09 -38.55
CA ALA A 726 3.68 -7.41 -39.84
C ALA A 726 2.98 -8.17 -40.99
N GLU A 727 3.02 -9.50 -40.96
CA GLU A 727 2.38 -10.35 -41.97
C GLU A 727 0.87 -10.38 -41.83
N LEU A 728 0.36 -10.31 -40.60
CA LEU A 728 -1.08 -10.17 -40.31
C LEU A 728 -1.64 -8.81 -40.75
N ARG A 729 -0.87 -7.72 -40.62
CA ARG A 729 -1.27 -6.40 -41.15
C ARG A 729 -1.24 -6.36 -42.67
N LEU A 730 -0.37 -7.12 -43.30
CA LEU A 730 -0.29 -7.23 -44.76
C LEU A 730 -1.48 -8.01 -45.36
N LEU A 731 -2.01 -8.98 -44.62
CA LEU A 731 -3.00 -9.93 -45.13
C LEU A 731 -4.33 -9.26 -45.63
N PRO A 732 -4.94 -8.34 -44.91
CA PRO A 732 -6.12 -7.58 -45.41
C PRO A 732 -5.81 -6.74 -46.63
N LEU A 733 -4.61 -6.16 -46.72
CA LEU A 733 -4.20 -5.35 -47.88
C LEU A 733 -3.92 -6.20 -49.12
N LEU A 734 -3.58 -7.46 -48.94
CA LEU A 734 -3.47 -8.43 -50.05
C LEU A 734 -4.86 -8.73 -50.67
N SER A 735 -5.97 -8.54 -49.96
CA SER A 735 -7.33 -8.69 -50.51
C SER A 735 -7.78 -7.49 -51.33
N THR A 736 -7.10 -6.35 -51.25
CA THR A 736 -7.39 -5.15 -52.05
C THR A 736 -6.76 -5.22 -53.45
N HIS A 737 -7.07 -4.26 -54.32
CA HIS A 737 -6.46 -4.14 -55.64
C HIS A 737 -5.07 -3.46 -55.63
N LEU A 738 -4.55 -3.08 -54.46
CA LEU A 738 -3.29 -2.36 -54.30
C LEU A 738 -2.08 -3.22 -54.78
N SER A 739 -1.17 -2.60 -55.49
CA SER A 739 0.14 -3.18 -55.79
C SER A 739 1.03 -3.23 -54.56
N PHE A 740 2.08 -4.07 -54.60
CA PHE A 740 3.04 -4.14 -53.48
C PHE A 740 3.76 -2.81 -53.18
N ARG A 741 3.78 -1.89 -54.18
CA ARG A 741 4.33 -0.56 -53.98
C ARG A 741 3.34 0.31 -53.17
N GLU A 742 2.08 0.32 -53.53
CA GLU A 742 1.04 1.08 -52.85
C GLU A 742 0.80 0.55 -51.44
N ILE A 743 0.83 -0.77 -51.25
CA ILE A 743 0.79 -1.38 -49.90
C ILE A 743 2.01 -0.95 -49.06
N GLY A 744 3.15 -0.80 -49.73
CA GLY A 744 4.37 -0.32 -49.06
C GLY A 744 4.25 1.14 -48.62
N GLU A 745 3.62 1.98 -49.44
CA GLU A 745 3.34 3.39 -49.12
C GLU A 745 2.38 3.48 -47.95
N GLU A 746 1.34 2.66 -47.92
CA GLU A 746 0.32 2.62 -46.85
C GLU A 746 0.87 2.10 -45.51
N LEU A 747 1.75 1.15 -45.55
CA LEU A 747 2.39 0.57 -44.35
C LEU A 747 3.74 1.23 -43.96
N PHE A 748 4.14 2.30 -44.67
CA PHE A 748 5.39 3.02 -44.45
C PHE A 748 6.65 2.13 -44.57
N VAL A 749 6.65 1.16 -45.49
CA VAL A 749 7.77 0.24 -45.73
C VAL A 749 8.11 0.12 -47.20
N SER A 750 9.32 -0.40 -47.54
CA SER A 750 9.71 -0.53 -48.91
C SER A 750 8.91 -1.63 -49.66
N ARG A 751 8.74 -1.46 -50.99
CA ARG A 751 8.17 -2.49 -51.88
C ARG A 751 8.82 -3.85 -51.67
N ASN A 752 10.14 -3.89 -51.48
CA ASN A 752 10.89 -5.15 -51.31
C ASN A 752 10.55 -5.81 -49.97
N THR A 753 10.30 -5.03 -48.90
CA THR A 753 9.83 -5.51 -47.60
C THR A 753 8.48 -6.17 -47.74
N ILE A 754 7.53 -5.52 -48.42
CA ILE A 754 6.19 -6.09 -48.69
C ILE A 754 6.27 -7.37 -49.50
N LYS A 755 7.10 -7.40 -50.56
CA LYS A 755 7.32 -8.63 -51.38
C LYS A 755 7.85 -9.77 -50.53
N THR A 756 8.84 -9.52 -49.67
CA THR A 756 9.41 -10.53 -48.78
C THR A 756 8.40 -11.03 -47.75
N GLN A 757 7.62 -10.12 -47.16
CA GLN A 757 6.56 -10.49 -46.25
C GLN A 757 5.43 -11.28 -46.92
N ALA A 758 5.01 -10.89 -48.14
CA ALA A 758 4.01 -11.63 -48.91
C ALA A 758 4.47 -13.06 -49.25
N ILE A 759 5.72 -13.24 -49.68
CA ILE A 759 6.31 -14.56 -49.94
C ILE A 759 6.35 -15.39 -48.65
N SER A 760 6.66 -14.77 -47.53
CA SER A 760 6.66 -15.43 -46.21
C SER A 760 5.23 -15.85 -45.80
N VAL A 761 4.24 -14.98 -46.04
CA VAL A 761 2.82 -15.30 -45.83
C VAL A 761 2.39 -16.47 -46.70
N TYR A 762 2.71 -16.46 -47.99
CA TYR A 762 2.34 -17.56 -48.90
C TYR A 762 2.94 -18.88 -48.45
N ARG A 763 4.22 -18.87 -48.10
CA ARG A 763 4.90 -20.07 -47.59
C ARG A 763 4.24 -20.58 -46.28
N LYS A 764 3.89 -19.66 -45.37
CA LYS A 764 3.30 -20.01 -44.08
C LYS A 764 1.86 -20.49 -44.21
N LEU A 765 1.10 -19.96 -45.20
CA LEU A 765 -0.25 -20.41 -45.51
C LEU A 765 -0.28 -21.67 -46.40
N GLY A 766 0.91 -22.15 -46.87
CA GLY A 766 1.03 -23.31 -47.72
C GLY A 766 0.49 -23.08 -49.14
N VAL A 767 0.58 -21.86 -49.67
CA VAL A 767 0.05 -21.44 -50.98
C VAL A 767 1.11 -20.76 -51.83
N SER A 768 0.85 -20.64 -53.15
CA SER A 768 1.83 -20.11 -54.09
C SER A 768 1.42 -18.79 -54.75
N SER A 769 0.20 -18.36 -54.58
CA SER A 769 -0.31 -17.14 -55.19
C SER A 769 -1.01 -16.21 -54.20
N ARG A 770 -1.16 -14.93 -54.59
CA ARG A 770 -1.89 -13.92 -53.80
C ARG A 770 -3.36 -14.30 -53.63
N SER A 771 -3.99 -14.83 -54.70
CA SER A 771 -5.38 -15.27 -54.64
C SER A 771 -5.55 -16.42 -53.66
N ASP A 772 -4.73 -17.46 -53.79
CA ASP A 772 -4.81 -18.63 -52.91
C ASP A 772 -4.54 -18.26 -51.44
N ALA A 773 -3.68 -17.24 -51.22
CA ALA A 773 -3.42 -16.74 -49.84
C ALA A 773 -4.63 -16.05 -49.26
N ILE A 774 -5.40 -15.29 -50.11
CA ILE A 774 -6.64 -14.63 -49.65
C ILE A 774 -7.72 -15.67 -49.39
N ASP A 775 -7.92 -16.63 -50.30
CA ASP A 775 -8.91 -17.69 -50.13
C ASP A 775 -8.59 -18.55 -48.87
N ARG A 776 -7.33 -18.85 -48.66
CA ARG A 776 -6.88 -19.59 -47.49
C ARG A 776 -7.01 -18.81 -46.20
N ALA A 777 -6.69 -17.52 -46.24
CA ALA A 777 -6.90 -16.61 -45.11
C ALA A 777 -8.39 -16.41 -44.76
N ALA A 778 -9.25 -16.37 -45.75
CA ALA A 778 -10.70 -16.34 -45.55
C ALA A 778 -11.24 -17.61 -44.89
N LEU A 779 -10.77 -18.81 -45.38
CA LEU A 779 -11.09 -20.09 -44.77
C LEU A 779 -10.60 -20.24 -43.31
N LEU A 780 -9.54 -19.52 -42.99
CA LEU A 780 -8.96 -19.48 -41.62
C LEU A 780 -9.54 -18.34 -40.74
N GLY A 781 -10.51 -17.59 -41.25
CA GLY A 781 -11.11 -16.45 -40.55
C GLY A 781 -10.14 -15.27 -40.34
N LEU A 782 -9.04 -15.22 -41.08
CA LEU A 782 -8.01 -14.18 -40.97
C LEU A 782 -8.31 -12.92 -41.78
N VAL A 783 -9.25 -13.01 -42.75
CA VAL A 783 -9.69 -11.91 -43.61
C VAL A 783 -11.19 -12.05 -43.84
N ASP A 784 -11.94 -10.97 -43.65
CA ASP A 784 -13.38 -10.91 -43.95
C ASP A 784 -13.60 -10.62 -45.46
N THR A 785 -14.11 -11.61 -46.17
CA THR A 785 -14.41 -11.47 -47.62
C THR A 785 -15.74 -10.80 -47.95
N THR A 786 -16.55 -10.45 -46.95
CA THR A 786 -17.86 -9.85 -47.13
C THR A 786 -17.81 -8.34 -47.49
N ARG A 787 -16.67 -7.69 -47.36
CA ARG A 787 -16.42 -6.31 -47.83
C ARG A 787 -15.61 -6.31 -49.11
N ARG A 788 -16.21 -6.61 -50.26
CA ARG A 788 -15.72 -6.11 -51.55
C ARG A 788 -16.09 -4.63 -51.66
N PRO A 789 -15.14 -3.69 -51.61
CA PRO A 789 -15.46 -2.34 -52.04
C PRO A 789 -15.75 -2.34 -53.54
N VAL A 790 -16.85 -1.74 -53.95
CA VAL A 790 -17.26 -1.44 -55.32
C VAL A 790 -16.24 -0.50 -55.94
#